data_6a5f26ddbfdc90faf4e5f3348763e73a
#
_entry.id   6a5f26ddbfdc90faf4e5f3348763e73a
#
_cell.length_a   1.000
_cell.length_b   1.000
_cell.length_c   1.000
_cell.angle_alpha   90.00
_cell.angle_beta   90.00
_cell.angle_gamma   90.00
#
_symmetry.space_group_name_H-M   'P 1'
#
loop_
_entity.id
_entity.type
_entity.pdbx_description
1 polymer ?
#
loop_
_entity_poly.entity_id
_entity_poly.type
_entity_poly.pdbx_seq_one_letter_code
_entity_poly.pdbx_strand_id
1 'polypeptide(L)'
;MAGQSTKYSPIPNDDADIEKASMISYVGGSLRRTRRRRPLVVLLLCGAISLIFLLAAFLTYSYNLPSTLSGTDYVYGDWAGDNSEYNSFMIQDDPTHVVIQAVDVNVTPPAPLLQPLTTRPPLDQLIEYYAHGTLNFTHQSKRPQVDLVTLFVNASSEYFAFAKNKKSEEEGLGSLKKQSHHWRDNGELRGGLRSFALSLRERLRTIHVVSAAFDFPDDERPVLPDDIEGDTDRWQLGQIPEWLDWASPGNVQWHFHSEIFRLPRDEDGSLDHAIADVNEEEWRSLSLPNFNSFEIESRLPFVNDLSPNFILSNDDMFLMRQLSLADFHHPLLGPMLRPEPGLKVGFKLIPEHKSTPGEWGGLNHANILIGQRFVYRDRWYLTHMPKAMTQAITQESEVMFAKVFTEAATRCFRESRRGRADVEMAWLWTWLQIERWREALLWTWAVARLGGEDGMIGEREKNEIRDALGLRKGEEYDEKEILIKVTRAERETFKDVEKYTDEAGWEHPLATRLMHTSLDAEYHRDGGKPDPNIVDGQRICRMEIARCFPEGFFSTEDEYSAVEVFKLLAFLGDGRCGDCMTEALLGKSGKRALSAFLPSVDAVFFPPSTEAPQWSRPEPMLPLTPTWQEADFSMEANVRTGQDAWEGFEPRSDGGVNMRAWTVKLLSRYAYVYARTESRFNMIHNVKELNGDTKAMDESKTLAMACINDDVDKPENAPAVQVAMREWMERRFGEDSEFVKWEKSFPWS
;
A
#
# COMPACT_ATOMS: atom_id res chain seq x y z
N MET A 1 -1.89 -25.82 -31.62
CA MET A 1 -2.97 -26.11 -30.67
C MET A 1 -3.45 -24.76 -30.19
N ALA A 2 -4.69 -24.42 -30.45
CA ALA A 2 -5.23 -23.07 -30.34
C ALA A 2 -5.40 -22.66 -28.88
N GLY A 3 -4.74 -21.57 -28.46
CA GLY A 3 -4.95 -20.94 -27.19
C GLY A 3 -6.26 -20.17 -27.20
N GLN A 4 -7.17 -20.51 -26.32
CA GLN A 4 -8.33 -19.69 -26.03
C GLN A 4 -7.88 -18.41 -25.35
N SER A 5 -8.03 -17.30 -26.07
CA SER A 5 -7.91 -15.94 -25.56
C SER A 5 -9.12 -15.70 -24.65
N THR A 6 -8.90 -15.62 -23.35
CA THR A 6 -9.88 -15.05 -22.44
C THR A 6 -10.06 -13.57 -22.77
N LYS A 7 -11.23 -13.21 -23.26
CA LYS A 7 -11.63 -11.82 -23.46
C LYS A 7 -11.80 -11.17 -22.09
N TYR A 8 -10.80 -10.42 -21.65
CA TYR A 8 -10.98 -9.39 -20.64
C TYR A 8 -11.80 -8.28 -21.30
N SER A 9 -12.99 -8.02 -20.81
CA SER A 9 -13.69 -6.78 -21.09
C SER A 9 -12.91 -5.66 -20.39
N PRO A 10 -12.49 -4.60 -21.10
CA PRO A 10 -11.85 -3.48 -20.43
C PRO A 10 -12.87 -2.85 -19.48
N ILE A 11 -12.46 -2.63 -18.25
CA ILE A 11 -13.18 -1.78 -17.29
C ILE A 11 -13.31 -0.40 -17.93
N PRO A 12 -14.50 0.23 -17.92
CA PRO A 12 -14.68 1.56 -18.49
C PRO A 12 -13.69 2.57 -17.89
N ASN A 13 -13.14 3.42 -18.71
CA ASN A 13 -12.07 4.36 -18.37
C ASN A 13 -12.51 5.59 -17.57
N ASP A 14 -13.75 5.61 -17.07
CA ASP A 14 -14.30 6.74 -16.32
C ASP A 14 -15.44 6.29 -15.41
N ASP A 15 -15.34 6.60 -14.11
CA ASP A 15 -16.50 6.58 -13.20
C ASP A 15 -17.64 7.49 -13.72
N ALA A 16 -17.31 8.49 -14.54
CA ALA A 16 -18.28 9.33 -15.24
C ALA A 16 -19.11 8.59 -16.29
N ASP A 17 -18.61 7.48 -16.85
CA ASP A 17 -19.38 6.66 -17.80
C ASP A 17 -20.31 5.69 -17.08
N ILE A 18 -20.03 5.33 -15.84
CA ILE A 18 -20.91 4.54 -14.98
C ILE A 18 -22.13 5.38 -14.57
N GLU A 19 -21.95 6.65 -14.20
CA GLU A 19 -23.08 7.57 -13.96
C GLU A 19 -23.88 7.87 -15.24
N LYS A 20 -23.25 7.95 -16.41
CA LYS A 20 -23.97 8.14 -17.68
C LYS A 20 -24.77 6.92 -18.12
N ALA A 21 -24.29 5.72 -17.83
CA ALA A 21 -25.05 4.49 -18.12
C ALA A 21 -26.33 4.39 -17.28
N SER A 22 -26.36 4.92 -16.07
CA SER A 22 -27.55 4.98 -15.22
C SER A 22 -28.55 6.08 -15.66
N MET A 23 -28.10 7.15 -16.34
CA MET A 23 -28.94 8.24 -16.82
C MET A 23 -29.65 7.96 -18.18
N ILE A 24 -29.14 7.04 -18.99
CA ILE A 24 -29.70 6.79 -20.34
C ILE A 24 -30.96 5.90 -20.34
N SER A 25 -31.30 5.26 -19.23
CA SER A 25 -32.53 4.43 -19.14
C SER A 25 -33.82 5.20 -18.84
N TYR A 26 -33.80 6.53 -18.73
CA TYR A 26 -34.96 7.32 -18.31
C TYR A 26 -35.56 8.28 -19.37
N VAL A 27 -35.22 8.17 -20.64
CA VAL A 27 -35.86 8.98 -21.71
C VAL A 27 -36.36 8.10 -22.85
N GLY A 28 -37.58 7.64 -22.74
CA GLY A 28 -38.25 6.91 -23.82
C GLY A 28 -39.69 6.50 -23.52
N GLY A 29 -40.54 7.43 -23.21
CA GLY A 29 -41.98 7.17 -23.08
C GLY A 29 -42.84 8.35 -23.53
N SER A 30 -43.37 8.25 -24.75
CA SER A 30 -44.10 9.29 -25.47
C SER A 30 -45.38 9.74 -24.78
N LEU A 31 -45.58 11.05 -24.78
CA LEU A 31 -46.81 11.76 -24.46
C LEU A 31 -48.00 11.36 -25.38
N ARG A 32 -49.09 10.89 -24.78
CA ARG A 32 -50.43 11.12 -25.33
C ARG A 32 -51.31 11.81 -24.28
N ARG A 33 -51.71 13.03 -24.63
CA ARG A 33 -52.70 13.83 -23.93
C ARG A 33 -54.10 13.19 -24.00
N THR A 34 -54.74 13.04 -22.83
CA THR A 34 -56.21 13.18 -22.75
C THR A 34 -56.57 13.92 -21.46
N ARG A 35 -57.29 15.01 -21.67
CA ARG A 35 -57.87 15.95 -20.72
C ARG A 35 -59.09 15.30 -20.05
N ARG A 36 -59.12 15.14 -18.72
CA ARG A 36 -60.38 15.16 -17.95
C ARG A 36 -60.12 15.73 -16.54
N ARG A 37 -60.84 16.79 -16.25
CA ARG A 37 -60.96 17.45 -14.95
C ARG A 37 -61.70 16.55 -13.97
N ARG A 38 -61.19 16.33 -12.77
CA ARG A 38 -61.90 16.00 -11.52
C ARG A 38 -61.05 16.39 -10.30
N PRO A 39 -61.64 16.56 -9.10
CA PRO A 39 -61.51 17.82 -8.41
C PRO A 39 -60.49 17.82 -7.28
N LEU A 40 -60.09 19.00 -6.91
CA LEU A 40 -59.12 19.42 -5.87
C LEU A 40 -59.39 18.82 -4.47
N VAL A 41 -60.62 18.35 -4.21
CA VAL A 41 -61.04 17.83 -2.92
C VAL A 41 -60.43 16.44 -2.57
N VAL A 42 -60.17 15.57 -3.55
CA VAL A 42 -59.59 14.24 -3.33
C VAL A 42 -58.09 14.38 -3.02
N LEU A 43 -57.41 15.33 -3.61
CA LEU A 43 -55.99 15.59 -3.34
C LEU A 43 -55.76 16.16 -1.94
N LEU A 44 -56.66 16.99 -1.43
CA LEU A 44 -56.59 17.52 -0.07
C LEU A 44 -56.91 16.45 0.98
N LEU A 45 -57.82 15.52 0.73
CA LEU A 45 -58.11 14.40 1.62
C LEU A 45 -56.99 13.38 1.64
N CYS A 46 -56.35 13.04 0.52
CA CYS A 46 -55.20 12.16 0.46
C CYS A 46 -53.97 12.80 1.14
N GLY A 47 -53.77 14.11 0.98
CA GLY A 47 -52.69 14.85 1.68
C GLY A 47 -52.89 14.89 3.19
N ALA A 48 -54.10 15.07 3.68
CA ALA A 48 -54.40 15.05 5.10
C ALA A 48 -54.25 13.65 5.74
N ILE A 49 -54.63 12.61 5.03
CA ILE A 49 -54.47 11.21 5.48
C ILE A 49 -52.99 10.82 5.50
N SER A 50 -52.23 11.22 4.47
CA SER A 50 -50.76 10.99 4.44
C SER A 50 -50.03 11.75 5.55
N LEU A 51 -50.47 12.98 5.89
CA LEU A 51 -49.92 13.76 6.98
C LEU A 51 -50.24 13.13 8.36
N ILE A 52 -51.43 12.58 8.53
CA ILE A 52 -51.85 11.86 9.75
C ILE A 52 -51.02 10.56 9.88
N PHE A 53 -50.80 9.81 8.82
CA PHE A 53 -49.95 8.63 8.83
C PHE A 53 -48.47 8.97 9.10
N LEU A 54 -47.96 10.06 8.54
CA LEU A 54 -46.61 10.54 8.84
C LEU A 54 -46.48 11.05 10.26
N LEU A 55 -47.49 11.74 10.81
CA LEU A 55 -47.52 12.14 12.21
C LEU A 55 -47.66 10.93 13.15
N ALA A 56 -48.48 9.95 12.83
CA ALA A 56 -48.61 8.72 13.58
C ALA A 56 -47.36 7.88 13.54
N ALA A 57 -46.70 7.78 12.37
CA ALA A 57 -45.39 7.13 12.22
C ALA A 57 -44.30 7.88 12.99
N PHE A 58 -44.30 9.20 12.96
CA PHE A 58 -43.36 10.03 13.72
C PHE A 58 -43.61 9.90 15.24
N LEU A 59 -44.86 9.88 15.68
CA LEU A 59 -45.18 9.69 17.08
C LEU A 59 -44.91 8.24 17.56
N THR A 60 -45.16 7.21 16.74
CA THR A 60 -44.77 5.83 17.05
C THR A 60 -43.24 5.63 16.99
N TYR A 61 -42.55 6.31 16.13
CA TYR A 61 -41.09 6.33 16.10
C TYR A 61 -40.50 7.09 17.29
N SER A 62 -41.10 8.20 17.70
CA SER A 62 -40.71 8.96 18.90
C SER A 62 -41.13 8.29 20.25
N TYR A 63 -42.14 7.40 20.24
CA TYR A 63 -42.53 6.64 21.40
C TYR A 63 -41.82 5.29 21.56
N ASN A 64 -41.17 4.80 20.48
CA ASN A 64 -40.36 3.59 20.50
C ASN A 64 -38.83 3.91 20.46
N LEU A 65 -38.43 5.14 20.70
CA LEU A 65 -37.08 5.40 21.20
C LEU A 65 -37.03 4.79 22.61
N PRO A 66 -36.17 3.82 22.85
CA PRO A 66 -35.98 3.34 24.24
C PRO A 66 -35.46 4.53 25.05
N SER A 67 -36.35 5.08 25.88
CA SER A 67 -36.04 6.12 26.85
C SER A 67 -35.37 5.51 28.08
N THR A 68 -34.37 4.66 27.86
CA THR A 68 -33.54 4.13 28.94
C THR A 68 -32.21 3.63 28.41
N LEU A 69 -31.35 4.53 28.02
CA LEU A 69 -29.92 4.33 28.23
C LEU A 69 -29.50 5.03 29.52
N SER A 70 -30.36 5.01 30.54
CA SER A 70 -30.02 5.46 31.88
C SER A 70 -29.57 4.24 32.69
N GLY A 71 -28.25 4.12 32.87
CA GLY A 71 -27.64 3.21 33.84
C GLY A 71 -27.49 1.77 33.34
N THR A 72 -26.74 1.56 32.28
CA THR A 72 -26.13 0.25 32.06
C THR A 72 -25.01 0.09 33.09
N ASP A 73 -25.23 -0.74 34.10
CA ASP A 73 -24.14 -1.24 34.92
C ASP A 73 -23.24 -2.06 34.05
N TYR A 74 -22.07 -1.52 33.72
CA TYR A 74 -21.05 -2.23 32.95
C TYR A 74 -20.52 -3.38 33.81
N VAL A 75 -20.85 -4.62 33.47
CA VAL A 75 -20.29 -5.79 34.13
C VAL A 75 -18.96 -6.13 33.47
N TYR A 76 -17.93 -6.12 34.28
CA TYR A 76 -16.58 -6.41 33.89
C TYR A 76 -16.42 -7.90 33.57
N GLY A 77 -15.96 -8.23 32.37
CA GLY A 77 -15.44 -9.55 32.06
C GLY A 77 -14.05 -9.72 32.67
N ASP A 78 -13.73 -10.93 33.11
CA ASP A 78 -12.39 -11.26 33.61
C ASP A 78 -11.35 -10.89 32.55
N TRP A 79 -10.32 -10.16 32.97
CA TRP A 79 -9.20 -9.75 32.16
C TRP A 79 -8.45 -10.98 31.68
N ALA A 80 -8.45 -11.27 30.40
CA ALA A 80 -7.67 -12.35 29.81
C ALA A 80 -7.41 -12.10 28.34
N GLY A 81 -6.22 -11.70 28.01
CA GLY A 81 -5.72 -11.65 26.64
C GLY A 81 -4.48 -10.79 26.55
N ASP A 82 -3.49 -11.28 25.87
CA ASP A 82 -2.20 -10.65 25.62
C ASP A 82 -2.28 -9.45 24.64
N ASN A 83 -3.47 -8.86 24.49
CA ASN A 83 -3.66 -7.50 23.97
C ASN A 83 -3.29 -6.48 25.05
N SER A 84 -2.22 -6.76 25.76
CA SER A 84 -1.80 -6.22 27.04
C SER A 84 -1.36 -4.75 27.05
N GLU A 85 -1.54 -4.00 25.97
CA GLU A 85 -1.27 -2.56 25.97
C GLU A 85 -2.52 -1.73 26.36
N TYR A 86 -3.72 -2.35 26.41
CA TYR A 86 -4.96 -1.64 26.73
C TYR A 86 -5.64 -2.18 27.97
N ASN A 87 -5.92 -1.29 28.92
CA ASN A 87 -7.02 -1.54 29.83
C ASN A 87 -8.30 -1.53 29.00
N SER A 88 -8.92 -2.70 28.77
CA SER A 88 -10.14 -2.82 27.96
C SER A 88 -11.19 -3.64 28.66
N PHE A 89 -12.45 -3.26 28.49
CA PHE A 89 -13.61 -3.92 29.12
C PHE A 89 -14.69 -4.17 28.08
N MET A 90 -15.26 -5.38 28.10
CA MET A 90 -16.48 -5.68 27.33
C MET A 90 -17.70 -5.00 27.98
N ILE A 91 -18.59 -4.50 27.15
CA ILE A 91 -19.88 -3.99 27.55
C ILE A 91 -20.84 -5.19 27.68
N GLN A 92 -21.54 -5.34 28.81
CA GLN A 92 -22.34 -6.53 29.11
C GLN A 92 -23.42 -6.87 28.06
N ASP A 93 -24.08 -5.85 27.53
CA ASP A 93 -25.18 -5.99 26.57
C ASP A 93 -24.84 -5.52 25.16
N ASP A 94 -23.60 -5.15 24.90
CA ASP A 94 -23.12 -4.75 23.58
C ASP A 94 -21.88 -5.57 23.15
N PRO A 95 -22.08 -6.65 22.40
CA PRO A 95 -20.97 -7.50 21.92
C PRO A 95 -20.17 -6.87 20.77
N THR A 96 -20.54 -5.66 20.33
CA THR A 96 -19.95 -4.99 19.15
C THR A 96 -18.99 -3.87 19.51
N HIS A 97 -18.84 -3.57 20.82
CA HIS A 97 -17.91 -2.56 21.31
C HIS A 97 -17.18 -3.04 22.56
N VAL A 98 -16.00 -2.47 22.74
CA VAL A 98 -15.19 -2.56 23.96
C VAL A 98 -14.89 -1.16 24.46
N VAL A 99 -14.84 -0.99 25.78
CA VAL A 99 -14.33 0.23 26.40
C VAL A 99 -12.81 0.14 26.43
N ILE A 100 -12.13 1.11 25.85
CA ILE A 100 -10.67 1.18 25.79
C ILE A 100 -10.16 2.52 26.32
N GLN A 101 -8.93 2.54 26.82
CA GLN A 101 -8.24 3.78 27.15
C GLN A 101 -7.42 4.27 25.95
N ALA A 102 -7.71 5.47 25.47
CA ALA A 102 -6.92 6.06 24.39
C ALA A 102 -5.45 6.25 24.80
N VAL A 103 -4.54 5.99 23.85
CA VAL A 103 -3.09 6.13 24.08
C VAL A 103 -2.73 7.58 24.40
N ASP A 104 -1.96 7.77 25.50
CA ASP A 104 -1.35 9.04 25.83
C ASP A 104 -0.05 9.23 25.02
N VAL A 105 -0.08 10.10 24.04
CA VAL A 105 1.07 10.37 23.17
C VAL A 105 2.26 10.98 23.92
N ASN A 106 2.03 11.62 25.07
CA ASN A 106 3.08 12.22 25.87
C ASN A 106 3.81 11.21 26.77
N VAL A 107 3.13 10.11 27.10
CA VAL A 107 3.67 9.07 28.00
C VAL A 107 4.25 7.89 27.21
N THR A 108 3.67 7.58 26.06
CA THR A 108 4.08 6.44 25.23
C THR A 108 4.55 6.94 23.86
N PRO A 109 5.80 7.38 23.72
CA PRO A 109 6.34 7.76 22.42
C PRO A 109 6.38 6.55 21.50
N PRO A 110 6.14 6.70 20.19
CA PRO A 110 6.27 5.60 19.24
C PRO A 110 7.73 5.12 19.18
N ALA A 111 7.92 3.85 18.84
CA ALA A 111 9.25 3.33 18.53
C ALA A 111 9.84 4.09 17.31
N PRO A 112 11.18 4.09 17.16
CA PRO A 112 11.82 4.64 15.97
C PRO A 112 11.21 4.04 14.71
N LEU A 113 10.75 4.91 13.81
CA LEU A 113 9.97 4.47 12.65
C LEU A 113 10.79 3.62 11.68
N LEU A 114 12.02 4.06 11.37
CA LEU A 114 12.87 3.36 10.41
C LEU A 114 13.52 2.12 11.04
N GLN A 115 13.24 0.96 10.48
CA GLN A 115 13.78 -0.32 10.92
C GLN A 115 14.65 -0.99 9.85
N PRO A 116 15.67 -1.80 10.25
CA PRO A 116 16.42 -2.59 9.30
C PRO A 116 15.56 -3.72 8.74
N LEU A 117 15.77 -4.06 7.47
CA LEU A 117 15.07 -5.18 6.84
C LEU A 117 15.75 -6.50 7.23
N THR A 118 15.06 -7.34 8.00
CA THR A 118 15.62 -8.58 8.58
C THR A 118 15.30 -9.87 7.81
N THR A 119 14.47 -9.81 6.78
CA THR A 119 13.93 -10.99 6.06
C THR A 119 14.67 -11.31 4.76
N ARG A 120 15.91 -10.86 4.63
CA ARG A 120 16.76 -11.13 3.45
C ARG A 120 17.68 -12.34 3.69
N PRO A 121 18.14 -13.00 2.61
CA PRO A 121 19.24 -13.92 2.69
C PRO A 121 20.51 -13.27 3.27
N PRO A 122 21.47 -14.06 3.79
CA PRO A 122 22.79 -13.55 4.23
C PRO A 122 23.47 -12.69 3.15
N LEU A 123 24.18 -11.66 3.57
CA LEU A 123 24.73 -10.65 2.64
C LEU A 123 25.76 -11.23 1.66
N ASP A 124 26.60 -12.15 2.11
CA ASP A 124 27.58 -12.85 1.28
C ASP A 124 26.90 -13.56 0.09
N GLN A 125 25.77 -14.21 0.34
CA GLN A 125 24.96 -14.91 -0.67
C GLN A 125 24.28 -13.94 -1.63
N LEU A 126 23.79 -12.81 -1.11
CA LEU A 126 23.24 -11.73 -1.94
C LEU A 126 24.30 -11.09 -2.82
N ILE A 127 25.51 -10.87 -2.30
CA ILE A 127 26.64 -10.34 -3.07
C ILE A 127 26.96 -11.29 -4.23
N GLU A 128 27.04 -12.59 -3.97
CA GLU A 128 27.31 -13.59 -5.00
C GLU A 128 26.21 -13.60 -6.08
N TYR A 129 24.96 -13.56 -5.64
CA TYR A 129 23.82 -13.51 -6.57
C TYR A 129 23.80 -12.25 -7.42
N TYR A 130 23.97 -11.07 -6.82
CA TYR A 130 23.91 -9.79 -7.56
C TYR A 130 25.16 -9.54 -8.42
N ALA A 131 26.30 -10.04 -8.00
CA ALA A 131 27.54 -9.87 -8.77
C ALA A 131 27.75 -10.92 -9.86
N HIS A 132 27.32 -12.16 -9.64
CA HIS A 132 27.63 -13.29 -10.50
C HIS A 132 26.40 -14.04 -11.04
N GLY A 133 25.22 -13.78 -10.50
CA GLY A 133 23.98 -14.47 -10.88
C GLY A 133 23.91 -15.91 -10.38
N THR A 134 24.76 -16.29 -9.40
CA THR A 134 24.80 -17.64 -8.84
C THR A 134 24.06 -17.68 -7.52
N LEU A 135 23.31 -18.78 -7.30
CA LEU A 135 22.52 -19.00 -6.10
C LEU A 135 23.10 -20.20 -5.36
N ASN A 136 23.83 -19.94 -4.29
CA ASN A 136 24.36 -20.96 -3.38
C ASN A 136 23.87 -20.64 -1.96
N PHE A 137 22.58 -20.81 -1.73
CA PHE A 137 22.03 -20.53 -0.43
C PHE A 137 22.16 -21.72 0.51
N THR A 138 22.55 -21.45 1.74
CA THR A 138 22.46 -22.41 2.83
C THR A 138 21.00 -22.66 3.19
N HIS A 139 20.67 -23.91 3.49
CA HIS A 139 19.31 -24.29 3.83
C HIS A 139 18.81 -23.50 5.06
N GLN A 140 17.68 -22.85 4.93
CA GLN A 140 17.05 -22.08 6.01
C GLN A 140 16.32 -23.02 6.97
N SER A 141 16.63 -22.92 8.25
CA SER A 141 16.01 -23.75 9.30
C SER A 141 14.62 -23.24 9.73
N LYS A 142 14.34 -21.94 9.54
CA LYS A 142 13.04 -21.34 9.88
C LYS A 142 12.32 -20.93 8.60
N ARG A 143 11.06 -21.34 8.48
CA ARG A 143 10.19 -20.83 7.42
C ARG A 143 9.79 -19.39 7.77
N PRO A 144 9.92 -18.43 6.84
CA PRO A 144 9.44 -17.09 7.05
C PRO A 144 7.90 -17.11 7.21
N GLN A 145 7.38 -16.14 7.94
CA GLN A 145 5.96 -15.91 8.13
C GLN A 145 5.60 -14.50 7.67
N VAL A 146 4.32 -14.23 7.48
CA VAL A 146 3.80 -12.94 7.03
C VAL A 146 2.62 -12.53 7.89
N ASP A 147 2.43 -11.23 8.07
CA ASP A 147 1.23 -10.68 8.70
C ASP A 147 0.20 -10.28 7.66
N LEU A 148 -1.05 -10.28 8.08
CA LEU A 148 -2.17 -9.69 7.36
C LEU A 148 -2.56 -8.39 8.05
N VAL A 149 -2.74 -7.32 7.29
CA VAL A 149 -3.33 -6.06 7.77
C VAL A 149 -4.62 -5.81 7.02
N THR A 150 -5.69 -5.49 7.75
CA THR A 150 -6.98 -5.14 7.18
C THR A 150 -7.68 -4.07 8.01
N LEU A 151 -8.62 -3.35 7.41
CA LEU A 151 -9.45 -2.35 8.09
C LEU A 151 -10.80 -2.98 8.41
N PHE A 152 -11.44 -2.51 9.48
CA PHE A 152 -12.80 -2.90 9.86
C PHE A 152 -13.65 -1.69 10.22
N VAL A 153 -14.89 -1.72 9.78
CA VAL A 153 -15.92 -0.76 10.19
C VAL A 153 -17.28 -1.44 10.26
N ASN A 154 -18.04 -1.14 11.32
CA ASN A 154 -19.46 -1.50 11.42
C ASN A 154 -20.30 -0.22 11.42
N ALA A 155 -20.81 0.15 10.26
CA ALA A 155 -21.64 1.34 10.11
C ALA A 155 -23.09 1.16 10.58
N SER A 156 -23.48 -0.03 11.00
CA SER A 156 -24.78 -0.28 11.63
C SER A 156 -24.81 0.18 13.09
N SER A 157 -23.64 0.46 13.69
CA SER A 157 -23.51 0.97 15.05
C SER A 157 -24.09 2.38 15.18
N GLU A 158 -24.89 2.61 16.22
CA GLU A 158 -25.43 3.94 16.54
C GLU A 158 -24.32 4.90 16.95
N TYR A 159 -23.30 4.43 17.66
CA TYR A 159 -22.11 5.22 18.02
C TYR A 159 -21.32 5.68 16.79
N PHE A 160 -21.16 4.79 15.80
CA PHE A 160 -20.56 5.17 14.52
C PHE A 160 -21.35 6.27 13.84
N ALA A 161 -22.68 6.12 13.75
CA ALA A 161 -23.54 7.09 13.10
C ALA A 161 -23.51 8.45 13.85
N PHE A 162 -23.52 8.43 15.18
CA PHE A 162 -23.40 9.62 16.02
C PHE A 162 -22.05 10.35 15.78
N ALA A 163 -20.94 9.64 15.96
CA ALA A 163 -19.60 10.20 15.79
C ALA A 163 -19.38 10.75 14.37
N LYS A 164 -19.84 10.02 13.35
CA LYS A 164 -19.76 10.44 11.95
C LYS A 164 -20.55 11.71 11.68
N ASN A 165 -21.77 11.82 12.19
CA ASN A 165 -22.60 13.01 12.00
C ASN A 165 -22.00 14.22 12.73
N LYS A 166 -21.56 14.05 13.98
CA LYS A 166 -20.89 15.10 14.77
C LYS A 166 -19.67 15.63 14.02
N LYS A 167 -18.78 14.74 13.55
CA LYS A 167 -17.58 15.13 12.81
C LYS A 167 -17.89 15.81 11.47
N SER A 168 -18.93 15.33 10.77
CA SER A 168 -19.39 15.94 9.49
C SER A 168 -19.96 17.36 9.70
N GLU A 169 -20.61 17.62 10.81
CA GLU A 169 -21.09 18.95 11.19
C GLU A 169 -19.93 19.87 11.54
N GLU A 170 -18.95 19.41 12.31
CA GLU A 170 -17.72 20.13 12.65
C GLU A 170 -16.93 20.55 11.40
N GLU A 171 -16.83 19.66 10.40
CA GLU A 171 -16.19 19.98 9.11
C GLU A 171 -17.07 20.80 8.14
N GLY A 172 -18.32 21.07 8.50
CA GLY A 172 -19.25 21.83 7.66
C GLY A 172 -19.71 21.14 6.38
N LEU A 173 -19.65 19.80 6.34
CA LEU A 173 -19.99 19.00 5.13
C LEU A 173 -21.47 18.72 4.99
N GLY A 174 -22.27 18.94 6.03
CA GLY A 174 -23.70 18.63 6.04
C GLY A 174 -23.99 17.11 6.00
N SER A 175 -25.24 16.74 5.64
CA SER A 175 -25.64 15.32 5.65
C SER A 175 -24.98 14.53 4.52
N LEU A 176 -24.09 13.62 4.84
CA LEU A 176 -23.37 12.71 3.92
C LEU A 176 -24.25 11.55 3.43
N LYS A 177 -25.43 11.82 2.90
CA LYS A 177 -26.43 10.80 2.48
C LYS A 177 -26.00 9.89 1.32
N LYS A 178 -24.92 10.19 0.58
CA LYS A 178 -24.59 9.53 -0.69
C LYS A 178 -23.70 8.30 -0.62
N GLN A 179 -23.15 7.93 0.53
CA GLN A 179 -22.14 6.86 0.62
C GLN A 179 -22.49 5.74 1.62
N SER A 180 -23.79 5.45 1.82
CA SER A 180 -24.20 4.48 2.85
C SER A 180 -23.82 3.02 2.56
N HIS A 181 -23.56 2.66 1.31
CA HIS A 181 -23.20 1.29 0.92
C HIS A 181 -21.74 0.95 1.23
N HIS A 182 -20.83 1.92 1.20
CA HIS A 182 -19.39 1.68 1.47
C HIS A 182 -19.05 1.30 2.91
N TRP A 183 -20.01 1.35 3.84
CA TRP A 183 -19.78 1.04 5.24
C TRP A 183 -20.71 -0.06 5.78
N ARG A 184 -21.40 -0.79 4.89
CA ARG A 184 -22.20 -1.95 5.32
C ARG A 184 -21.29 -3.11 5.67
N ASP A 185 -21.59 -3.79 6.76
CA ASP A 185 -20.99 -5.06 7.12
C ASP A 185 -21.92 -6.19 6.67
N ASN A 186 -21.54 -6.92 5.63
CA ASN A 186 -22.22 -8.13 5.18
C ASN A 186 -21.56 -9.40 5.76
N GLY A 187 -20.61 -9.24 6.68
CA GLY A 187 -19.81 -10.31 7.26
C GLY A 187 -18.55 -10.60 6.44
N GLU A 188 -18.16 -9.70 5.52
CA GLU A 188 -17.02 -9.88 4.62
C GLU A 188 -15.74 -10.11 5.40
N LEU A 189 -15.47 -9.30 6.44
CA LEU A 189 -14.28 -9.43 7.25
C LEU A 189 -14.13 -10.85 7.80
N ARG A 190 -15.20 -11.45 8.38
CA ARG A 190 -15.16 -12.81 8.92
C ARG A 190 -14.74 -13.82 7.84
N GLY A 191 -15.41 -13.78 6.70
CA GLY A 191 -15.11 -14.64 5.55
C GLY A 191 -13.72 -14.40 4.99
N GLY A 192 -13.31 -13.15 4.87
CA GLY A 192 -11.99 -12.72 4.44
C GLY A 192 -10.89 -13.30 5.33
N LEU A 193 -10.92 -13.02 6.64
CA LEU A 193 -9.92 -13.53 7.60
C LEU A 193 -9.82 -15.06 7.56
N ARG A 194 -10.97 -15.76 7.53
CA ARG A 194 -10.98 -17.23 7.41
C ARG A 194 -10.33 -17.69 6.10
N SER A 195 -10.60 -17.01 5.00
CA SER A 195 -9.99 -17.34 3.70
C SER A 195 -8.47 -17.25 3.73
N PHE A 196 -7.93 -16.21 4.40
CA PHE A 196 -6.48 -16.06 4.60
C PHE A 196 -5.91 -17.17 5.51
N ALA A 197 -6.54 -17.43 6.64
CA ALA A 197 -6.10 -18.47 7.57
C ALA A 197 -6.09 -19.87 6.92
N LEU A 198 -7.14 -20.23 6.20
CA LEU A 198 -7.25 -21.50 5.51
C LEU A 198 -6.27 -21.65 4.33
N SER A 199 -5.95 -20.53 3.66
CA SER A 199 -5.05 -20.52 2.52
C SER A 199 -3.58 -20.50 2.90
N LEU A 200 -3.20 -19.70 3.90
CA LEU A 200 -1.81 -19.49 4.32
C LEU A 200 -1.40 -20.41 5.49
N ARG A 201 -2.35 -20.78 6.35
CA ARG A 201 -2.14 -21.69 7.50
C ARG A 201 -1.02 -21.19 8.43
N GLU A 202 -0.05 -22.04 8.74
CA GLU A 202 1.11 -21.75 9.60
C GLU A 202 2.03 -20.64 9.08
N ARG A 203 1.83 -20.17 7.84
CA ARG A 203 2.58 -19.06 7.25
C ARG A 203 2.07 -17.70 7.69
N LEU A 204 0.82 -17.64 8.14
CA LEU A 204 0.19 -16.44 8.68
C LEU A 204 0.56 -16.31 10.17
N ARG A 205 1.38 -15.29 10.50
CA ARG A 205 1.83 -15.04 11.88
C ARG A 205 0.72 -14.35 12.65
N THR A 206 0.43 -13.12 12.29
CA THR A 206 -0.51 -12.25 12.98
C THR A 206 -1.47 -11.62 11.98
N ILE A 207 -2.70 -11.45 12.39
CA ILE A 207 -3.73 -10.69 11.69
C ILE A 207 -3.93 -9.38 12.45
N HIS A 208 -3.52 -8.28 11.87
CA HIS A 208 -3.74 -6.93 12.40
C HIS A 208 -5.01 -6.35 11.81
N VAL A 209 -6.00 -6.08 12.65
CA VAL A 209 -7.24 -5.44 12.26
C VAL A 209 -7.27 -4.03 12.82
N VAL A 210 -7.42 -3.04 11.96
CA VAL A 210 -7.50 -1.63 12.35
C VAL A 210 -8.95 -1.18 12.34
N SER A 211 -9.44 -0.64 13.45
CA SER A 211 -10.83 -0.28 13.66
C SER A 211 -11.00 1.10 14.30
N ALA A 212 -12.20 1.65 14.18
CA ALA A 212 -12.56 2.92 14.79
C ALA A 212 -12.72 2.82 16.31
N ALA A 213 -12.39 3.92 16.98
CA ALA A 213 -12.81 4.19 18.35
C ALA A 213 -13.50 5.55 18.41
N PHE A 214 -14.49 5.69 19.29
CA PHE A 214 -15.31 6.88 19.39
C PHE A 214 -15.36 7.35 20.84
N ASP A 215 -15.43 8.67 21.04
CA ASP A 215 -15.71 9.23 22.35
C ASP A 215 -17.14 8.83 22.79
N PHE A 216 -17.33 8.69 24.10
CA PHE A 216 -18.66 8.47 24.63
C PHE A 216 -19.56 9.67 24.33
N PRO A 217 -20.87 9.47 24.09
CA PRO A 217 -21.83 10.55 24.08
C PRO A 217 -21.74 11.38 25.38
N ASP A 218 -21.98 12.70 25.30
CA ASP A 218 -21.75 13.66 26.39
C ASP A 218 -22.50 13.30 27.71
N ASP A 219 -23.58 12.54 27.60
CA ASP A 219 -24.45 12.08 28.72
C ASP A 219 -24.17 10.63 29.17
N GLU A 220 -23.27 9.93 28.46
CA GLU A 220 -22.94 8.53 28.73
C GLU A 220 -21.44 8.40 29.01
N ARG A 221 -21.04 8.25 30.24
CA ARG A 221 -19.65 7.97 30.60
C ARG A 221 -19.53 6.60 31.23
N PRO A 222 -18.45 5.86 30.98
CA PRO A 222 -18.25 4.57 31.60
C PRO A 222 -18.09 4.75 33.12
N VAL A 223 -18.77 3.92 33.88
CA VAL A 223 -18.44 3.73 35.29
C VAL A 223 -17.23 2.83 35.33
N LEU A 224 -16.06 3.41 35.62
CA LEU A 224 -14.83 2.64 35.74
C LEU A 224 -14.83 1.80 37.04
N PRO A 225 -14.14 0.64 37.06
CA PRO A 225 -13.88 -0.10 38.28
C PRO A 225 -13.18 0.75 39.33
N ASP A 226 -13.44 0.49 40.60
CA ASP A 226 -12.85 1.21 41.75
C ASP A 226 -11.31 1.10 41.82
N ASP A 227 -10.72 0.13 41.11
CA ASP A 227 -9.29 -0.14 41.05
C ASP A 227 -8.58 0.54 39.86
N ILE A 228 -9.33 1.22 38.97
CA ILE A 228 -8.77 1.95 37.85
C ILE A 228 -8.70 3.44 38.18
N GLU A 229 -7.46 3.89 38.42
CA GLU A 229 -7.15 5.32 38.51
C GLU A 229 -6.90 5.88 37.10
N GLY A 230 -7.61 6.91 36.69
CA GLY A 230 -7.35 7.58 35.43
C GLY A 230 -8.39 8.64 35.09
N ASP A 231 -8.02 9.49 34.14
CA ASP A 231 -8.89 10.52 33.60
C ASP A 231 -9.98 9.87 32.73
N THR A 232 -11.24 10.01 33.13
CA THR A 232 -12.37 9.45 32.39
C THR A 232 -12.53 10.01 30.98
N ASP A 233 -11.93 11.17 30.68
CA ASP A 233 -12.00 11.80 29.38
C ASP A 233 -11.15 11.06 28.30
N ARG A 234 -10.31 10.10 28.69
CA ARG A 234 -9.50 9.28 27.79
C ARG A 234 -10.13 7.93 27.42
N TRP A 235 -11.28 7.60 27.96
CA TRP A 235 -11.95 6.35 27.63
C TRP A 235 -12.77 6.50 26.35
N GLN A 236 -12.70 5.51 25.49
CA GLN A 236 -13.37 5.47 24.19
C GLN A 236 -14.09 4.14 23.97
N LEU A 237 -15.04 4.16 23.05
CA LEU A 237 -15.76 2.97 22.57
C LEU A 237 -15.03 2.45 21.31
N GLY A 238 -14.29 1.37 21.44
CA GLY A 238 -13.64 0.69 20.35
C GLY A 238 -14.57 -0.28 19.65
N GLN A 239 -14.64 -0.22 18.33
CA GLN A 239 -15.53 -1.06 17.52
C GLN A 239 -14.92 -2.44 17.27
N ILE A 240 -15.66 -3.52 17.56
CA ILE A 240 -15.29 -4.91 17.28
C ILE A 240 -16.46 -5.65 16.64
N PRO A 241 -16.24 -6.73 15.88
CA PRO A 241 -17.35 -7.56 15.39
C PRO A 241 -17.86 -8.51 16.47
N GLU A 242 -19.15 -8.75 16.49
CA GLU A 242 -19.83 -9.61 17.47
C GLU A 242 -19.25 -11.03 17.58
N TRP A 243 -18.78 -11.58 16.45
CA TRP A 243 -18.23 -12.95 16.40
C TRP A 243 -16.81 -13.09 16.96
N LEU A 244 -16.12 -11.99 17.23
CA LEU A 244 -14.75 -12.02 17.77
C LEU A 244 -14.76 -12.46 19.25
N ASP A 245 -13.96 -13.46 19.58
CA ASP A 245 -13.64 -13.78 20.96
C ASP A 245 -12.58 -12.83 21.50
N TRP A 246 -13.02 -11.73 22.07
CA TRP A 246 -12.11 -10.69 22.58
C TRP A 246 -11.20 -11.19 23.70
N ALA A 247 -11.66 -12.14 24.50
CA ALA A 247 -10.88 -12.71 25.61
C ALA A 247 -9.81 -13.71 25.15
N SER A 248 -9.99 -14.30 23.95
CA SER A 248 -9.06 -15.28 23.36
C SER A 248 -8.93 -15.06 21.86
N PRO A 249 -8.37 -13.92 21.40
CA PRO A 249 -8.37 -13.56 19.99
C PRO A 249 -7.38 -14.37 19.14
N GLY A 250 -6.71 -15.35 19.69
CA GLY A 250 -5.76 -16.22 18.98
C GLY A 250 -4.56 -15.43 18.45
N ASN A 251 -4.37 -15.44 17.12
CA ASN A 251 -3.34 -14.65 16.44
C ASN A 251 -3.89 -13.35 15.80
N VAL A 252 -5.05 -12.86 16.25
CA VAL A 252 -5.60 -11.57 15.82
C VAL A 252 -5.22 -10.50 16.84
N GLN A 253 -4.58 -9.44 16.36
CA GLN A 253 -4.32 -8.21 17.11
C GLN A 253 -5.24 -7.11 16.58
N TRP A 254 -5.92 -6.44 17.51
CA TRP A 254 -6.87 -5.39 17.19
C TRP A 254 -6.30 -4.03 17.55
N HIS A 255 -6.25 -3.13 16.57
CA HIS A 255 -5.71 -1.78 16.72
C HIS A 255 -6.79 -0.75 16.52
N PHE A 256 -6.87 0.23 17.42
CA PHE A 256 -7.80 1.33 17.27
C PHE A 256 -7.12 2.54 16.64
N HIS A 257 -7.88 3.38 15.94
CA HIS A 257 -7.35 4.56 15.28
C HIS A 257 -6.54 5.44 16.24
N SER A 258 -6.97 5.56 17.51
CA SER A 258 -6.24 6.34 18.52
C SER A 258 -4.82 5.83 18.80
N GLU A 259 -4.53 4.57 18.52
CA GLU A 259 -3.19 3.98 18.66
C GLU A 259 -2.26 4.36 17.53
N ILE A 260 -2.74 4.27 16.30
CA ILE A 260 -1.92 4.42 15.10
C ILE A 260 -1.86 5.85 14.55
N PHE A 261 -2.75 6.75 14.98
CA PHE A 261 -2.67 8.16 14.60
C PHE A 261 -1.56 8.86 15.38
N ARG A 262 -0.33 8.63 14.94
CA ARG A 262 0.93 9.13 15.47
C ARG A 262 1.67 9.91 14.40
N LEU A 263 2.61 10.74 14.83
CA LEU A 263 3.49 11.50 13.95
C LEU A 263 4.91 10.90 13.97
N PRO A 264 5.64 10.93 12.83
CA PRO A 264 7.02 10.45 12.78
C PRO A 264 7.92 11.26 13.69
N ARG A 265 8.84 10.56 14.38
CA ARG A 265 9.79 11.13 15.32
C ARG A 265 11.21 10.75 14.97
N ASP A 266 12.13 11.64 15.26
CA ASP A 266 13.57 11.43 15.25
C ASP A 266 14.00 10.52 16.41
N GLU A 267 15.25 10.05 16.39
CA GLU A 267 15.79 9.17 17.46
C GLU A 267 15.81 9.82 18.82
N ASP A 268 15.92 11.14 18.89
CA ASP A 268 15.90 11.90 20.15
C ASP A 268 14.46 12.08 20.70
N GLY A 269 13.46 11.55 20.00
CA GLY A 269 12.04 11.62 20.35
C GLY A 269 11.36 12.92 19.93
N SER A 270 12.05 13.86 19.29
CA SER A 270 11.43 15.03 18.70
C SER A 270 10.63 14.67 17.44
N LEU A 271 9.65 15.50 17.05
CA LEU A 271 8.97 15.33 15.78
C LEU A 271 9.95 15.52 14.60
N ASP A 272 9.65 14.82 13.50
CA ASP A 272 10.34 15.06 12.23
C ASP A 272 10.45 16.57 11.91
N HIS A 273 11.61 16.98 11.45
CA HIS A 273 11.92 18.39 11.18
C HIS A 273 10.92 19.06 10.20
N ALA A 274 10.32 18.31 9.29
CA ALA A 274 9.34 18.84 8.33
C ALA A 274 8.00 19.20 8.98
N ILE A 275 7.76 18.71 10.21
CA ILE A 275 6.53 18.88 10.98
C ILE A 275 6.81 19.33 12.43
N ALA A 276 8.01 19.87 12.70
CA ALA A 276 8.45 20.26 14.03
C ALA A 276 7.53 21.30 14.73
N ASP A 277 6.78 22.08 13.96
CA ASP A 277 5.83 23.08 14.46
C ASP A 277 4.44 22.49 14.80
N VAL A 278 4.20 21.20 14.55
CA VAL A 278 2.90 20.58 14.76
C VAL A 278 2.73 20.20 16.23
N ASN A 279 1.60 20.56 16.83
CA ASN A 279 1.18 20.01 18.11
C ASN A 279 0.46 18.69 17.87
N GLU A 280 1.06 17.54 18.28
CA GLU A 280 0.51 16.22 18.01
C GLU A 280 -0.86 16.00 18.65
N GLU A 281 -1.10 16.51 19.85
CA GLU A 281 -2.39 16.37 20.54
C GLU A 281 -3.51 17.16 19.82
N GLU A 282 -3.24 18.39 19.42
CA GLU A 282 -4.16 19.20 18.62
C GLU A 282 -4.41 18.56 17.24
N TRP A 283 -3.36 18.08 16.60
CA TRP A 283 -3.47 17.34 15.33
C TRP A 283 -4.35 16.09 15.46
N ARG A 284 -4.19 15.31 16.53
CA ARG A 284 -5.04 14.15 16.80
C ARG A 284 -6.50 14.51 16.99
N SER A 285 -6.80 15.57 17.72
CA SER A 285 -8.18 16.05 17.90
C SER A 285 -8.85 16.46 16.59
N LEU A 286 -8.07 17.00 15.64
CA LEU A 286 -8.54 17.31 14.29
C LEU A 286 -8.71 16.07 13.42
N SER A 287 -7.86 15.04 13.60
CA SER A 287 -7.78 13.85 12.74
C SER A 287 -8.70 12.71 13.19
N LEU A 288 -9.16 12.72 14.44
CA LEU A 288 -9.97 11.66 15.02
C LEU A 288 -11.38 12.18 15.41
N PRO A 289 -12.42 11.35 15.39
CA PRO A 289 -12.44 10.06 14.69
C PRO A 289 -12.32 10.23 13.17
N ASN A 290 -11.69 9.27 12.50
CA ASN A 290 -11.46 9.31 11.05
C ASN A 290 -12.33 8.29 10.32
N PHE A 291 -12.96 8.74 9.23
CA PHE A 291 -13.87 7.95 8.37
C PHE A 291 -13.33 7.83 6.93
N ASN A 292 -12.08 8.20 6.71
CA ASN A 292 -11.39 8.16 5.43
C ASN A 292 -10.37 7.02 5.41
N SER A 293 -10.67 5.96 4.70
CA SER A 293 -9.79 4.78 4.64
C SER A 293 -8.38 5.10 4.15
N PHE A 294 -8.21 6.07 3.22
CA PHE A 294 -6.88 6.47 2.75
C PHE A 294 -6.03 7.07 3.86
N GLU A 295 -6.64 7.90 4.70
CA GLU A 295 -5.92 8.53 5.81
C GLU A 295 -5.66 7.54 6.96
N ILE A 296 -6.57 6.58 7.18
CA ILE A 296 -6.33 5.47 8.11
C ILE A 296 -5.18 4.59 7.60
N GLU A 297 -5.18 4.23 6.32
CA GLU A 297 -4.08 3.47 5.71
C GLU A 297 -2.74 4.21 5.81
N SER A 298 -2.71 5.53 5.71
CA SER A 298 -1.49 6.32 5.86
C SER A 298 -0.85 6.16 7.24
N ARG A 299 -1.59 5.71 8.26
CA ARG A 299 -1.10 5.50 9.63
C ARG A 299 -0.64 4.06 9.90
N LEU A 300 -0.76 3.14 8.94
CA LEU A 300 -0.32 1.74 9.10
C LEU A 300 1.19 1.58 9.43
N PRO A 301 2.11 2.49 9.05
CA PRO A 301 3.49 2.43 9.53
C PRO A 301 3.66 2.44 11.05
N PHE A 302 2.64 2.89 11.80
CA PHE A 302 2.62 2.96 13.25
C PHE A 302 1.95 1.76 13.93
N VAL A 303 1.53 0.75 13.18
CA VAL A 303 1.04 -0.52 13.74
C VAL A 303 2.17 -1.24 14.44
N ASN A 304 1.99 -1.50 15.73
CA ASN A 304 2.98 -2.20 16.55
C ASN A 304 3.14 -3.67 16.14
N ASP A 305 4.32 -4.23 16.34
CA ASP A 305 4.67 -5.64 16.06
C ASP A 305 4.35 -6.13 14.64
N LEU A 306 4.26 -5.23 13.67
CA LEU A 306 4.05 -5.60 12.27
C LEU A 306 5.31 -6.28 11.70
N SER A 307 5.15 -7.39 11.01
CA SER A 307 6.27 -8.09 10.37
C SER A 307 6.87 -7.25 9.22
N PRO A 308 8.19 -7.39 8.94
CA PRO A 308 8.85 -6.64 7.86
C PRO A 308 8.20 -6.79 6.49
N ASN A 309 7.57 -7.94 6.24
CA ASN A 309 6.75 -8.21 5.07
C ASN A 309 5.32 -8.49 5.51
N PHE A 310 4.34 -7.84 4.92
CA PHE A 310 2.94 -8.06 5.25
C PHE A 310 2.04 -8.03 4.01
N ILE A 311 0.83 -8.49 4.18
CA ILE A 311 -0.22 -8.45 3.15
C ILE A 311 -1.23 -7.39 3.59
N LEU A 312 -1.46 -6.38 2.75
CA LEU A 312 -2.54 -5.42 2.93
C LEU A 312 -3.76 -5.91 2.17
N SER A 313 -4.89 -6.05 2.85
CA SER A 313 -6.16 -6.51 2.28
C SER A 313 -7.31 -5.63 2.74
N ASN A 314 -8.35 -5.53 1.92
CA ASN A 314 -9.63 -5.02 2.35
C ASN A 314 -10.48 -6.17 2.90
N ASP A 315 -11.54 -5.85 3.62
CA ASP A 315 -12.46 -6.82 4.20
C ASP A 315 -13.25 -7.64 3.15
N ASP A 316 -13.44 -7.09 1.95
CA ASP A 316 -14.14 -7.69 0.80
C ASP A 316 -13.26 -8.60 -0.08
N MET A 317 -12.00 -8.87 0.33
CA MET A 317 -11.04 -9.67 -0.43
C MET A 317 -10.86 -11.08 0.16
N PHE A 318 -10.80 -12.07 -0.74
CA PHE A 318 -10.76 -13.49 -0.38
C PHE A 318 -9.64 -14.23 -1.10
N LEU A 319 -8.97 -15.15 -0.38
CA LEU A 319 -8.09 -16.14 -0.99
C LEU A 319 -8.89 -17.41 -1.32
N MET A 320 -8.89 -17.81 -2.59
CA MET A 320 -9.78 -18.84 -3.10
C MET A 320 -9.17 -20.24 -3.10
N ARG A 321 -7.87 -20.36 -2.78
CA ARG A 321 -7.13 -21.62 -2.75
C ARG A 321 -5.91 -21.48 -1.85
N GLN A 322 -5.25 -22.61 -1.58
CA GLN A 322 -3.98 -22.62 -0.86
C GLN A 322 -2.92 -21.83 -1.64
N LEU A 323 -2.22 -20.94 -0.95
CA LEU A 323 -1.10 -20.15 -1.42
C LEU A 323 0.13 -20.37 -0.56
N SER A 324 1.30 -20.11 -1.12
CA SER A 324 2.55 -20.03 -0.38
C SER A 324 2.88 -18.60 0.00
N LEU A 325 3.84 -18.41 0.88
CA LEU A 325 4.37 -17.09 1.18
C LEU A 325 4.93 -16.41 -0.08
N ALA A 326 5.58 -17.20 -0.96
CA ALA A 326 6.16 -16.70 -2.20
C ALA A 326 5.12 -16.22 -3.23
N ASP A 327 3.82 -16.48 -3.04
CA ASP A 327 2.77 -15.81 -3.82
C ASP A 327 2.64 -14.31 -3.47
N PHE A 328 3.19 -13.88 -2.33
CA PHE A 328 3.20 -12.48 -1.89
C PHE A 328 4.62 -11.92 -1.75
N HIS A 329 5.53 -12.65 -1.13
CA HIS A 329 6.90 -12.22 -0.87
C HIS A 329 7.88 -13.33 -1.21
N HIS A 330 8.67 -13.12 -2.25
CA HIS A 330 9.76 -14.04 -2.58
C HIS A 330 11.00 -13.67 -1.76
N PRO A 331 11.61 -14.59 -1.02
CA PRO A 331 12.70 -14.27 -0.09
C PRO A 331 13.91 -13.62 -0.76
N LEU A 332 14.19 -13.96 -2.01
CA LEU A 332 15.30 -13.41 -2.78
C LEU A 332 14.90 -12.19 -3.62
N LEU A 333 13.71 -12.22 -4.21
CA LEU A 333 13.31 -11.27 -5.25
C LEU A 333 12.41 -10.13 -4.73
N GLY A 334 11.93 -10.22 -3.47
CA GLY A 334 11.09 -9.21 -2.85
C GLY A 334 9.58 -9.38 -3.07
N PRO A 335 8.78 -8.33 -2.83
CA PRO A 335 7.32 -8.38 -2.92
C PRO A 335 6.82 -8.60 -4.34
N MET A 336 5.69 -9.34 -4.43
CA MET A 336 4.97 -9.62 -5.67
C MET A 336 4.00 -8.49 -5.99
N LEU A 337 4.41 -7.57 -6.84
CA LEU A 337 3.61 -6.43 -7.29
C LEU A 337 2.71 -6.83 -8.45
N ARG A 338 1.46 -6.41 -8.43
CA ARG A 338 0.44 -6.78 -9.42
C ARG A 338 -0.11 -5.56 -10.16
N PRO A 339 0.68 -4.93 -11.06
CA PRO A 339 0.22 -3.81 -11.86
C PRO A 339 -0.83 -4.26 -12.89
N GLU A 340 -1.78 -3.37 -13.19
CA GLU A 340 -2.80 -3.54 -14.22
C GLU A 340 -2.42 -2.76 -15.48
N PRO A 341 -1.81 -3.40 -16.49
CA PRO A 341 -1.23 -2.68 -17.63
C PRO A 341 -2.26 -2.05 -18.57
N GLY A 342 -3.54 -2.40 -18.42
CA GLY A 342 -4.63 -1.83 -19.20
C GLY A 342 -5.07 -0.45 -18.74
N LEU A 343 -4.68 -0.03 -17.54
CA LEU A 343 -5.16 1.17 -16.89
C LEU A 343 -3.99 2.00 -16.35
N LYS A 344 -4.02 3.32 -16.60
CA LYS A 344 -2.95 4.25 -16.20
C LYS A 344 -3.45 5.33 -15.28
N VAL A 345 -2.66 5.61 -14.26
CA VAL A 345 -2.81 6.75 -13.36
C VAL A 345 -1.97 7.91 -13.89
N GLY A 346 -2.60 9.03 -14.18
CA GLY A 346 -1.94 10.24 -14.64
C GLY A 346 -1.21 10.97 -13.52
N PHE A 347 -0.31 11.88 -13.88
CA PHE A 347 0.46 12.73 -12.94
C PHE A 347 0.06 14.21 -12.99
N LYS A 348 -1.07 14.53 -13.59
CA LYS A 348 -1.56 15.91 -13.68
C LYS A 348 -2.59 16.16 -12.62
N LEU A 349 -2.45 17.28 -11.90
CA LEU A 349 -3.49 17.74 -10.98
C LEU A 349 -4.81 17.89 -11.74
N ILE A 350 -5.84 17.28 -11.21
CA ILE A 350 -7.21 17.49 -11.68
C ILE A 350 -7.65 18.86 -11.15
N PRO A 351 -8.05 19.80 -12.03
CA PRO A 351 -8.56 21.09 -11.57
C PRO A 351 -9.72 20.91 -10.60
N GLU A 352 -9.77 21.73 -9.54
CA GLU A 352 -10.78 21.67 -8.47
C GLU A 352 -12.22 21.55 -8.98
N HIS A 353 -12.56 22.27 -10.07
CA HIS A 353 -13.89 22.22 -10.67
C HIS A 353 -14.16 20.97 -11.52
N LYS A 354 -13.14 20.12 -11.74
CA LYS A 354 -13.22 18.87 -12.49
C LYS A 354 -12.88 17.65 -11.63
N SER A 355 -12.59 17.86 -10.32
CA SER A 355 -12.34 16.73 -9.45
C SER A 355 -13.60 15.87 -9.39
N THR A 356 -13.47 14.63 -9.83
CA THR A 356 -14.49 13.61 -9.64
C THR A 356 -14.31 13.04 -8.23
N PRO A 357 -15.36 12.92 -7.44
CA PRO A 357 -15.32 12.16 -6.20
C PRO A 357 -14.87 10.73 -6.48
N GLY A 358 -14.07 10.15 -5.60
CA GLY A 358 -13.68 8.76 -5.69
C GLY A 358 -12.16 8.52 -5.59
N GLU A 359 -11.74 7.32 -5.84
CA GLU A 359 -10.37 6.82 -5.70
C GLU A 359 -9.35 7.55 -6.60
N TRP A 360 -9.79 8.02 -7.79
CA TRP A 360 -8.91 8.61 -8.79
C TRP A 360 -8.21 9.88 -8.38
N GLY A 361 -8.83 10.67 -7.50
CA GLY A 361 -8.20 11.86 -6.90
C GLY A 361 -6.96 11.47 -6.11
N GLY A 362 -7.09 10.49 -5.22
CA GLY A 362 -6.02 9.95 -4.38
C GLY A 362 -4.90 9.31 -5.20
N LEU A 363 -5.24 8.53 -6.22
CA LEU A 363 -4.27 7.93 -7.14
C LEU A 363 -3.44 8.99 -7.90
N ASN A 364 -4.09 10.00 -8.47
CA ASN A 364 -3.38 11.08 -9.17
C ASN A 364 -2.46 11.87 -8.23
N HIS A 365 -2.91 12.15 -7.00
CA HIS A 365 -2.09 12.84 -6.00
C HIS A 365 -0.89 11.99 -5.58
N ALA A 366 -1.08 10.70 -5.33
CA ALA A 366 0.01 9.77 -5.07
C ALA A 366 1.05 9.78 -6.23
N ASN A 367 0.58 9.77 -7.49
CA ASN A 367 1.48 9.84 -8.65
C ASN A 367 2.20 11.19 -8.78
N ILE A 368 1.59 12.27 -8.34
CA ILE A 368 2.24 13.58 -8.29
C ILE A 368 3.36 13.59 -7.26
N LEU A 369 3.14 13.06 -6.05
CA LEU A 369 4.17 12.94 -5.02
C LEU A 369 5.36 12.11 -5.50
N ILE A 370 5.10 10.95 -6.09
CA ILE A 370 6.15 10.14 -6.72
C ILE A 370 6.86 10.90 -7.85
N GLY A 371 6.11 11.67 -8.65
CA GLY A 371 6.67 12.48 -9.73
C GLY A 371 7.58 13.62 -9.23
N GLN A 372 7.21 14.28 -8.15
CA GLN A 372 8.02 15.33 -7.51
C GLN A 372 9.34 14.79 -6.97
N ARG A 373 9.29 13.61 -6.38
CA ARG A 373 10.48 12.99 -5.79
C ARG A 373 11.38 12.31 -6.82
N PHE A 374 10.81 11.79 -7.89
CA PHE A 374 11.55 11.02 -8.92
C PHE A 374 11.34 11.62 -10.31
N VAL A 375 10.44 11.07 -11.12
CA VAL A 375 10.13 11.55 -12.46
C VAL A 375 8.63 11.60 -12.70
N TYR A 376 8.18 12.61 -13.43
CA TYR A 376 6.77 12.74 -13.82
C TYR A 376 6.48 11.84 -15.02
N ARG A 377 5.65 10.79 -14.77
CA ARG A 377 5.18 9.89 -15.83
C ARG A 377 3.87 9.23 -15.42
N ASP A 378 3.09 8.79 -16.41
CA ASP A 378 1.96 7.91 -16.15
C ASP A 378 2.46 6.56 -15.64
N ARG A 379 1.77 6.01 -14.63
CA ARG A 379 2.10 4.71 -14.05
C ARG A 379 0.89 3.81 -14.09
N TRP A 380 1.10 2.50 -14.11
CA TRP A 380 -0.02 1.56 -14.14
C TRP A 380 -0.82 1.58 -12.84
N TYR A 381 -2.12 1.35 -12.96
CA TYR A 381 -3.00 1.04 -11.85
C TYR A 381 -2.60 -0.30 -11.23
N LEU A 382 -3.13 -0.63 -10.06
CA LEU A 382 -2.90 -1.93 -9.42
C LEU A 382 -4.17 -2.77 -9.50
N THR A 383 -3.98 -4.08 -9.69
CA THR A 383 -5.10 -5.02 -9.54
C THR A 383 -5.70 -4.87 -8.13
N HIS A 384 -7.02 -4.69 -8.03
CA HIS A 384 -7.73 -4.53 -6.77
C HIS A 384 -7.87 -5.89 -6.06
N MET A 385 -6.77 -6.31 -5.44
CA MET A 385 -6.59 -7.60 -4.75
C MET A 385 -5.63 -7.40 -3.57
N PRO A 386 -5.50 -8.39 -2.67
CA PRO A 386 -4.54 -8.32 -1.58
C PRO A 386 -3.13 -7.98 -2.10
N LYS A 387 -2.47 -7.04 -1.46
CA LYS A 387 -1.21 -6.46 -1.90
C LYS A 387 -0.05 -6.86 -0.98
N ALA A 388 1.05 -7.26 -1.58
CA ALA A 388 2.30 -7.48 -0.85
C ALA A 388 2.95 -6.15 -0.52
N MET A 389 3.21 -5.88 0.74
CA MET A 389 3.81 -4.65 1.26
C MET A 389 5.04 -4.95 2.10
N THR A 390 5.97 -4.01 2.17
CA THR A 390 7.11 -4.07 3.08
C THR A 390 7.04 -2.91 4.07
N GLN A 391 7.27 -3.18 5.33
CA GLN A 391 7.32 -2.16 6.37
C GLN A 391 8.37 -1.09 6.05
N ALA A 392 9.49 -1.49 5.46
CA ALA A 392 10.53 -0.58 5.02
C ALA A 392 10.02 0.57 4.12
N ILE A 393 9.23 0.24 3.12
CA ILE A 393 8.68 1.24 2.18
C ILE A 393 7.61 2.12 2.83
N THR A 394 6.76 1.54 3.65
CA THR A 394 5.72 2.32 4.34
C THR A 394 6.33 3.34 5.30
N GLN A 395 7.37 2.94 6.04
CA GLN A 395 8.11 3.81 6.95
C GLN A 395 8.90 4.89 6.21
N GLU A 396 9.60 4.54 5.12
CA GLU A 396 10.31 5.53 4.30
C GLU A 396 9.36 6.55 3.69
N SER A 397 8.16 6.14 3.28
CA SER A 397 7.16 7.07 2.75
C SER A 397 6.67 8.07 3.78
N GLU A 398 6.51 7.62 5.03
CA GLU A 398 6.06 8.47 6.14
C GLU A 398 7.08 9.57 6.45
N VAL A 399 8.36 9.23 6.46
CA VAL A 399 9.45 10.21 6.60
C VAL A 399 9.53 11.13 5.38
N MET A 400 9.49 10.55 4.18
CA MET A 400 9.66 11.30 2.92
C MET A 400 8.55 12.32 2.69
N PHE A 401 7.32 12.00 3.07
CA PHE A 401 6.14 12.83 2.83
C PHE A 401 5.44 13.26 4.13
N ALA A 402 6.17 13.34 5.25
CA ALA A 402 5.65 13.62 6.59
C ALA A 402 4.66 14.79 6.61
N LYS A 403 5.03 15.92 6.00
CA LYS A 403 4.16 17.11 5.94
C LYS A 403 2.84 16.85 5.20
N VAL A 404 2.91 16.13 4.06
CA VAL A 404 1.71 15.86 3.25
C VAL A 404 0.76 14.92 3.99
N PHE A 405 1.29 13.86 4.62
CA PHE A 405 0.48 12.89 5.34
C PHE A 405 -0.08 13.45 6.65
N THR A 406 0.67 14.32 7.33
CA THR A 406 0.18 15.05 8.50
C THR A 406 -1.00 15.96 8.15
N GLU A 407 -0.91 16.71 7.04
CA GLU A 407 -2.02 17.52 6.55
C GLU A 407 -3.20 16.68 6.07
N ALA A 408 -2.93 15.58 5.36
CA ALA A 408 -3.96 14.70 4.81
C ALA A 408 -4.78 14.01 5.91
N ALA A 409 -4.14 13.52 6.96
CA ALA A 409 -4.80 12.82 8.07
C ALA A 409 -5.91 13.64 8.76
N THR A 410 -5.87 14.98 8.68
CA THR A 410 -6.94 15.83 9.20
C THR A 410 -8.20 15.87 8.32
N ARG A 411 -8.24 15.12 7.21
CA ARG A 411 -9.42 14.97 6.35
C ARG A 411 -10.17 13.72 6.76
N CYS A 412 -11.11 13.88 7.67
CA CYS A 412 -11.83 12.76 8.24
C CYS A 412 -12.82 12.08 7.27
N PHE A 413 -13.09 12.68 6.11
CA PHE A 413 -13.97 12.11 5.09
C PHE A 413 -13.29 12.16 3.72
N ARG A 414 -13.41 11.08 2.97
CA ARG A 414 -12.86 10.96 1.62
C ARG A 414 -13.34 12.13 0.77
N GLU A 415 -12.40 12.86 0.14
CA GLU A 415 -12.67 14.01 -0.74
C GLU A 415 -13.51 15.14 -0.12
N SER A 416 -13.44 15.31 1.19
CA SER A 416 -14.21 16.32 1.91
C SER A 416 -13.90 17.76 1.49
N ARG A 417 -12.72 18.01 0.92
CA ARG A 417 -12.29 19.34 0.45
C ARG A 417 -11.86 19.29 -1.01
N ARG A 418 -12.61 19.97 -1.87
CA ARG A 418 -12.27 20.10 -3.30
C ARG A 418 -10.88 20.68 -3.49
N GLY A 419 -10.12 20.15 -4.46
CA GLY A 419 -8.80 20.61 -4.83
C GLY A 419 -7.64 20.11 -3.94
N ARG A 420 -7.93 19.35 -2.87
CA ARG A 420 -6.93 18.65 -2.05
C ARG A 420 -7.29 17.18 -2.04
N ALA A 421 -6.77 16.44 -3.01
CA ALA A 421 -6.98 15.02 -3.09
C ALA A 421 -6.31 14.30 -1.92
N ASP A 422 -6.97 13.28 -1.41
CA ASP A 422 -6.39 12.29 -0.51
C ASP A 422 -5.23 11.57 -1.21
N VAL A 423 -4.49 10.74 -0.51
CA VAL A 423 -3.39 9.95 -1.08
C VAL A 423 -3.74 8.47 -1.02
N GLU A 424 -3.80 7.81 -2.17
CA GLU A 424 -3.98 6.35 -2.19
C GLU A 424 -2.66 5.66 -1.84
N MET A 425 -2.60 5.09 -0.63
CA MET A 425 -1.36 4.66 0.00
C MET A 425 -0.79 3.39 -0.59
N ALA A 426 -1.61 2.37 -0.83
CA ALA A 426 -1.13 1.10 -1.35
C ALA A 426 -0.53 1.23 -2.76
N TRP A 427 -1.09 2.12 -3.58
CA TRP A 427 -0.55 2.49 -4.88
C TRP A 427 0.76 3.28 -4.75
N LEU A 428 0.79 4.27 -3.84
CA LEU A 428 2.00 5.06 -3.56
C LEU A 428 3.15 4.16 -3.12
N TRP A 429 2.94 3.27 -2.15
CA TRP A 429 3.97 2.35 -1.64
C TRP A 429 4.50 1.41 -2.73
N THR A 430 3.60 0.88 -3.57
CA THR A 430 4.01 0.02 -4.68
C THR A 430 4.93 0.74 -5.66
N TRP A 431 4.59 1.97 -6.05
CA TRP A 431 5.42 2.73 -6.99
C TRP A 431 6.66 3.33 -6.34
N LEU A 432 6.61 3.63 -5.04
CA LEU A 432 7.78 4.02 -4.27
C LEU A 432 8.82 2.89 -4.25
N GLN A 433 8.41 1.63 -4.01
CA GLN A 433 9.30 0.46 -4.09
C GLN A 433 10.06 0.41 -5.43
N ILE A 434 9.35 0.63 -6.53
CA ILE A 434 9.91 0.56 -7.89
C ILE A 434 10.88 1.72 -8.15
N GLU A 435 10.48 2.95 -7.80
CA GLU A 435 11.33 4.14 -8.05
C GLU A 435 12.55 4.18 -7.11
N ARG A 436 12.41 3.69 -5.88
CA ARG A 436 13.56 3.53 -4.96
C ARG A 436 14.57 2.50 -5.49
N TRP A 437 14.11 1.40 -6.07
CA TRP A 437 15.02 0.48 -6.76
C TRP A 437 15.76 1.16 -7.91
N ARG A 438 15.04 1.88 -8.76
CA ARG A 438 15.60 2.60 -9.89
C ARG A 438 16.66 3.62 -9.45
N GLU A 439 16.33 4.41 -8.44
CA GLU A 439 17.22 5.38 -7.82
C GLU A 439 18.49 4.70 -7.26
N ALA A 440 18.30 3.67 -6.46
CA ALA A 440 19.40 2.92 -5.83
C ALA A 440 20.33 2.29 -6.88
N LEU A 441 19.76 1.74 -7.94
CA LEU A 441 20.54 1.11 -9.02
C LEU A 441 21.42 2.11 -9.80
N LEU A 442 20.83 3.26 -10.16
CA LEU A 442 21.56 4.33 -10.85
C LEU A 442 22.59 5.00 -9.95
N TRP A 443 22.26 5.18 -8.66
CA TRP A 443 23.22 5.71 -7.67
C TRP A 443 24.38 4.75 -7.44
N THR A 444 24.10 3.46 -7.32
CA THR A 444 25.13 2.42 -7.16
C THR A 444 26.15 2.47 -8.32
N TRP A 445 25.67 2.68 -9.52
CA TRP A 445 26.53 2.77 -10.67
C TRP A 445 27.24 4.12 -10.80
N ALA A 446 26.49 5.23 -10.81
CA ALA A 446 27.06 6.53 -11.12
C ALA A 446 27.91 7.08 -9.97
N VAL A 447 27.46 6.96 -8.73
CA VAL A 447 28.14 7.55 -7.56
C VAL A 447 29.07 6.54 -6.91
N ALA A 448 28.58 5.38 -6.50
CA ALA A 448 29.41 4.44 -5.74
C ALA A 448 30.44 3.69 -6.59
N ARG A 449 30.15 3.43 -7.87
CA ARG A 449 31.09 2.72 -8.75
C ARG A 449 31.98 3.67 -9.55
N LEU A 450 31.37 4.62 -10.30
CA LEU A 450 32.14 5.52 -11.17
C LEU A 450 32.78 6.66 -10.38
N GLY A 451 32.01 7.33 -9.49
CA GLY A 451 32.53 8.43 -8.69
C GLY A 451 33.64 8.01 -7.71
N GLY A 452 33.62 6.77 -7.25
CA GLY A 452 34.69 6.28 -6.35
C GLY A 452 34.89 7.16 -5.12
N GLU A 453 36.14 7.31 -4.66
CA GLU A 453 36.49 8.07 -3.45
C GLU A 453 36.43 9.59 -3.63
N ASP A 454 36.75 10.09 -4.84
CA ASP A 454 36.82 11.54 -5.13
C ASP A 454 35.50 12.13 -5.62
N GLY A 455 34.50 11.29 -5.90
CA GLY A 455 33.19 11.70 -6.41
C GLY A 455 33.19 12.24 -7.84
N MET A 456 34.28 12.02 -8.61
CA MET A 456 34.48 12.59 -9.94
C MET A 456 34.47 11.54 -11.04
N ILE A 457 33.97 11.92 -12.20
CA ILE A 457 33.97 11.12 -13.44
C ILE A 457 35.00 11.72 -14.39
N GLY A 458 36.16 11.09 -14.49
CA GLY A 458 37.24 11.45 -15.37
C GLY A 458 37.23 10.62 -16.68
N GLU A 459 38.31 10.69 -17.42
CA GLU A 459 38.39 10.05 -18.75
C GLU A 459 38.31 8.51 -18.71
N ARG A 460 38.76 7.90 -17.60
CA ARG A 460 38.65 6.45 -17.41
C ARG A 460 37.17 6.03 -17.30
N GLU A 461 36.40 6.73 -16.48
CA GLU A 461 34.99 6.49 -16.25
C GLU A 461 34.15 6.82 -17.50
N LYS A 462 34.48 7.93 -18.20
CA LYS A 462 33.86 8.25 -19.48
C LYS A 462 34.08 7.15 -20.54
N ASN A 463 35.25 6.51 -20.55
CA ASN A 463 35.48 5.37 -21.44
C ASN A 463 34.64 4.16 -21.06
N GLU A 464 34.41 3.90 -19.77
CA GLU A 464 33.49 2.86 -19.29
C GLU A 464 32.04 3.16 -19.72
N ILE A 465 31.61 4.41 -19.62
CA ILE A 465 30.29 4.85 -20.09
C ILE A 465 30.18 4.69 -21.61
N ARG A 466 31.20 5.14 -22.40
CA ARG A 466 31.20 4.95 -23.85
C ARG A 466 31.07 3.47 -24.22
N ASP A 467 31.83 2.61 -23.56
CA ASP A 467 31.77 1.17 -23.78
C ASP A 467 30.40 0.58 -23.45
N ALA A 468 29.76 1.02 -22.35
CA ALA A 468 28.42 0.59 -22.01
C ALA A 468 27.38 1.02 -23.05
N LEU A 469 27.49 2.23 -23.59
CA LEU A 469 26.59 2.78 -24.60
C LEU A 469 26.97 2.35 -26.06
N GLY A 470 28.08 1.64 -26.25
CA GLY A 470 28.55 1.24 -27.57
C GLY A 470 29.10 2.40 -28.39
N LEU A 471 29.59 3.47 -27.74
CA LEU A 471 30.14 4.66 -28.37
C LEU A 471 31.64 4.48 -28.69
N ARG A 472 32.13 5.15 -29.72
CA ARG A 472 33.54 5.11 -30.10
C ARG A 472 34.29 6.35 -29.59
N LYS A 473 35.49 6.15 -29.08
CA LYS A 473 36.35 7.27 -28.67
C LYS A 473 36.75 8.11 -29.90
N GLY A 474 36.65 9.45 -29.75
CA GLY A 474 37.02 10.40 -30.81
C GLY A 474 35.91 10.73 -31.81
N GLU A 475 34.69 10.19 -31.62
CA GLU A 475 33.51 10.65 -32.34
C GLU A 475 32.74 11.66 -31.49
N GLU A 476 32.13 12.67 -32.12
CA GLU A 476 31.27 13.65 -31.46
C GLU A 476 29.87 13.07 -31.26
N TYR A 477 29.41 13.04 -30.02
CA TYR A 477 28.09 12.50 -29.63
C TYR A 477 27.20 13.53 -28.94
N ASP A 478 27.72 14.65 -28.49
CA ASP A 478 27.02 15.57 -27.57
C ASP A 478 25.66 16.04 -28.10
N GLU A 479 25.45 16.14 -29.41
CA GLU A 479 24.15 16.52 -29.99
C GLU A 479 23.41 15.33 -30.64
N LYS A 480 23.84 14.08 -30.42
CA LYS A 480 23.27 12.92 -31.11
C LYS A 480 22.21 12.20 -30.24
N GLU A 481 21.22 11.66 -30.94
CA GLU A 481 20.39 10.57 -30.41
C GLU A 481 21.12 9.24 -30.69
N ILE A 482 21.27 8.44 -29.64
CA ILE A 482 21.81 7.08 -29.74
C ILE A 482 20.74 6.05 -29.56
N LEU A 483 20.88 4.90 -30.21
CA LEU A 483 19.97 3.80 -30.16
C LEU A 483 20.61 2.64 -29.40
N ILE A 484 20.13 2.41 -28.17
CA ILE A 484 20.59 1.31 -27.33
C ILE A 484 19.71 0.10 -27.58
N LYS A 485 20.32 -0.98 -28.10
CA LYS A 485 19.63 -2.25 -28.27
C LYS A 485 19.42 -2.88 -26.89
N VAL A 486 18.16 -3.12 -26.57
CA VAL A 486 17.81 -3.87 -25.37
C VAL A 486 18.10 -5.34 -25.64
N THR A 487 19.25 -5.81 -25.18
CA THR A 487 19.60 -7.22 -25.20
C THR A 487 19.04 -7.87 -23.93
N ARG A 488 18.04 -8.74 -24.08
CA ARG A 488 17.76 -9.68 -23.01
C ARG A 488 19.01 -10.52 -22.80
N ALA A 489 19.67 -10.33 -21.69
CA ALA A 489 20.68 -11.29 -21.30
C ALA A 489 20.03 -12.67 -21.25
N GLU A 490 20.76 -13.71 -21.66
CA GLU A 490 20.38 -15.10 -21.37
C GLU A 490 20.47 -15.31 -19.85
N ARG A 491 19.48 -14.80 -19.13
CA ARG A 491 19.39 -14.97 -17.69
C ARG A 491 18.82 -16.33 -17.38
N GLU A 492 19.08 -16.77 -16.16
CA GLU A 492 18.41 -17.90 -15.59
C GLU A 492 16.88 -17.74 -15.75
N THR A 493 16.21 -18.81 -16.16
CA THR A 493 14.78 -18.80 -16.29
C THR A 493 14.15 -18.76 -14.90
N PHE A 494 12.89 -18.35 -14.78
CA PHE A 494 12.17 -18.47 -13.49
C PHE A 494 12.17 -19.89 -12.94
N LYS A 495 12.26 -20.93 -13.79
CA LYS A 495 12.41 -22.33 -13.34
C LYS A 495 13.71 -22.58 -12.63
N ASP A 496 14.80 -21.94 -13.05
CA ASP A 496 16.07 -22.05 -12.35
C ASP A 496 16.00 -21.37 -10.99
N VAL A 497 15.34 -20.18 -10.90
CA VAL A 497 15.09 -19.51 -9.63
C VAL A 497 14.23 -20.36 -8.70
N GLU A 498 13.14 -20.96 -9.20
CA GLU A 498 12.29 -21.87 -8.42
C GLU A 498 13.11 -23.06 -7.89
N LYS A 499 13.93 -23.68 -8.74
CA LYS A 499 14.80 -24.80 -8.35
C LYS A 499 15.75 -24.40 -7.21
N TYR A 500 16.46 -23.27 -7.33
CA TYR A 500 17.37 -22.80 -6.30
C TYR A 500 16.64 -22.43 -5.01
N THR A 501 15.45 -21.87 -5.13
CA THR A 501 14.58 -21.54 -4.00
C THR A 501 14.20 -22.79 -3.23
N ASP A 502 13.82 -23.86 -3.93
CA ASP A 502 13.52 -25.17 -3.33
C ASP A 502 14.76 -25.80 -2.69
N GLU A 503 15.93 -25.76 -3.35
CA GLU A 503 17.21 -26.25 -2.81
C GLU A 503 17.62 -25.49 -1.54
N ALA A 504 17.29 -24.21 -1.44
CA ALA A 504 17.49 -23.40 -0.23
C ALA A 504 16.47 -23.68 0.88
N GLY A 505 15.46 -24.52 0.62
CA GLY A 505 14.38 -24.82 1.56
C GLY A 505 13.32 -23.73 1.66
N TRP A 506 13.25 -22.84 0.69
CA TRP A 506 12.21 -21.82 0.58
C TRP A 506 11.04 -22.30 -0.26
N GLU A 507 9.89 -21.69 -0.06
CA GLU A 507 8.72 -21.97 -0.88
C GLU A 507 8.77 -21.25 -2.22
N HIS A 508 8.21 -21.85 -3.25
CA HIS A 508 7.94 -21.22 -4.53
C HIS A 508 6.46 -20.80 -4.64
N PRO A 509 6.09 -19.89 -5.54
CA PRO A 509 4.70 -19.50 -5.76
C PRO A 509 3.83 -20.68 -6.21
N LEU A 510 2.65 -20.88 -5.59
CA LEU A 510 1.71 -21.91 -5.95
C LEU A 510 0.68 -21.49 -7.02
N ALA A 511 0.38 -20.18 -7.08
CA ALA A 511 -0.65 -19.65 -7.96
C ALA A 511 -0.22 -18.38 -8.71
N THR A 512 0.94 -17.82 -8.37
CA THR A 512 1.43 -16.57 -8.95
C THR A 512 2.51 -16.84 -10.00
N ARG A 513 2.33 -16.27 -11.17
CA ARG A 513 3.34 -16.31 -12.23
C ARG A 513 4.23 -15.08 -12.14
N LEU A 514 5.53 -15.31 -12.05
CA LEU A 514 6.55 -14.26 -12.15
C LEU A 514 6.63 -13.77 -13.60
N MET A 515 6.59 -12.47 -13.80
CA MET A 515 6.64 -11.84 -15.14
C MET A 515 7.98 -11.16 -15.37
N HIS A 516 8.40 -10.29 -14.45
CA HIS A 516 9.66 -9.56 -14.46
C HIS A 516 10.12 -9.35 -13.03
N THR A 517 11.42 -9.32 -12.84
CA THR A 517 12.02 -8.91 -11.56
C THR A 517 12.66 -7.55 -11.71
N SER A 518 12.97 -6.92 -10.60
CA SER A 518 13.76 -5.69 -10.55
C SER A 518 15.13 -5.83 -11.24
N LEU A 519 15.64 -7.07 -11.42
CA LEU A 519 16.87 -7.37 -12.12
C LEU A 519 16.73 -7.36 -13.65
N ASP A 520 15.51 -7.30 -14.20
CA ASP A 520 15.24 -7.40 -15.64
C ASP A 520 15.08 -6.06 -16.34
N ALA A 521 15.00 -4.96 -15.60
CA ALA A 521 14.83 -3.58 -16.08
C ALA A 521 13.79 -3.34 -17.19
N GLU A 522 12.77 -4.16 -17.28
CA GLU A 522 11.66 -3.84 -18.19
C GLU A 522 10.79 -2.75 -17.57
N TYR A 523 10.96 -1.52 -18.05
CA TYR A 523 10.07 -0.42 -17.75
C TYR A 523 8.91 -0.34 -18.75
N HIS A 524 7.71 -0.30 -18.22
CA HIS A 524 6.46 0.19 -18.81
C HIS A 524 6.22 -0.12 -20.29
N ARG A 525 5.75 -1.32 -20.59
CA ARG A 525 5.05 -1.55 -21.86
C ARG A 525 3.71 -0.86 -21.82
N ASP A 526 3.45 0.03 -22.77
CA ASP A 526 2.10 0.55 -23.00
C ASP A 526 1.17 -0.61 -23.33
N GLY A 527 0.25 -0.94 -22.43
CA GLY A 527 -0.66 -2.06 -22.59
C GLY A 527 -1.37 -2.00 -23.93
N GLY A 528 -1.08 -2.98 -24.80
CA GLY A 528 -1.80 -3.22 -26.04
C GLY A 528 -1.54 -2.26 -27.21
N LYS A 529 -0.74 -1.19 -27.05
CA LYS A 529 -0.29 -0.37 -28.17
C LYS A 529 1.05 -0.91 -28.72
N PRO A 530 1.28 -0.84 -30.04
CA PRO A 530 2.61 -1.13 -30.59
C PRO A 530 3.65 -0.27 -29.87
N ASP A 531 4.66 -0.91 -29.29
CA ASP A 531 5.77 -0.19 -28.65
C ASP A 531 6.52 0.58 -29.75
N PRO A 532 6.54 1.93 -29.74
CA PRO A 532 7.24 2.73 -30.74
C PRO A 532 8.76 2.50 -30.71
N ASN A 533 9.25 1.83 -29.69
CA ASN A 533 10.65 1.48 -29.52
C ASN A 533 11.01 0.09 -30.08
N ILE A 534 10.12 -0.59 -30.77
CA ILE A 534 10.45 -1.82 -31.50
C ILE A 534 10.82 -1.45 -32.94
N VAL A 535 12.08 -1.64 -33.27
CA VAL A 535 12.62 -1.48 -34.67
C VAL A 535 13.16 -2.85 -35.11
N ASP A 536 12.70 -3.32 -36.26
CA ASP A 536 13.09 -4.62 -36.85
C ASP A 536 12.92 -5.81 -35.86
N GLY A 537 11.86 -5.74 -35.04
CA GLY A 537 11.58 -6.78 -34.04
C GLY A 537 12.46 -6.74 -32.79
N GLN A 538 13.39 -5.78 -32.71
CA GLN A 538 14.22 -5.53 -31.53
C GLN A 538 13.71 -4.31 -30.76
N ARG A 539 13.67 -4.41 -29.45
CA ARG A 539 13.41 -3.25 -28.57
C ARG A 539 14.63 -2.35 -28.55
N ILE A 540 14.38 -1.05 -28.71
CA ILE A 540 15.41 -0.01 -28.72
C ILE A 540 15.06 1.03 -27.66
N CYS A 541 16.04 1.44 -26.86
CA CYS A 541 15.95 2.63 -26.03
C CYS A 541 16.63 3.81 -26.75
N ARG A 542 15.92 4.93 -26.86
CA ARG A 542 16.43 6.15 -27.54
C ARG A 542 16.92 7.13 -26.49
N MET A 543 18.19 7.50 -26.55
CA MET A 543 18.83 8.40 -25.60
C MET A 543 19.42 9.62 -26.36
N GLU A 544 18.95 10.81 -25.98
CA GLU A 544 19.52 12.08 -26.43
C GLU A 544 20.67 12.47 -25.50
N ILE A 545 21.90 12.42 -25.98
CA ILE A 545 23.10 12.63 -25.13
C ILE A 545 23.08 14.00 -24.46
N ALA A 546 22.77 15.07 -25.19
CA ALA A 546 22.68 16.45 -24.65
C ALA A 546 21.72 16.63 -23.48
N ARG A 547 20.74 15.74 -23.35
CA ARG A 547 19.77 15.78 -22.23
C ARG A 547 20.18 14.91 -21.06
N CYS A 548 21.00 13.91 -21.30
CA CYS A 548 21.33 12.87 -20.36
C CYS A 548 22.67 13.07 -19.64
N PHE A 549 23.55 13.87 -20.23
CA PHE A 549 24.87 14.17 -19.70
C PHE A 549 25.13 15.67 -19.70
N PRO A 550 26.09 16.16 -18.88
CA PRO A 550 26.53 17.57 -18.93
C PRO A 550 27.03 17.97 -20.31
N GLU A 551 26.95 19.26 -20.62
CA GLU A 551 27.48 19.81 -21.88
C GLU A 551 28.98 19.48 -22.03
N GLY A 552 29.39 19.03 -23.21
CA GLY A 552 30.76 18.66 -23.50
C GLY A 552 31.26 17.38 -22.82
N PHE A 553 30.41 16.61 -22.21
CA PHE A 553 30.77 15.43 -21.38
C PHE A 553 31.69 14.45 -22.13
N PHE A 554 31.42 14.18 -23.39
CA PHE A 554 32.22 13.25 -24.20
C PHE A 554 33.29 13.94 -25.08
N SER A 555 33.25 15.26 -25.23
CA SER A 555 34.13 16.02 -26.14
C SER A 555 35.28 16.72 -25.42
N THR A 556 35.21 16.91 -24.10
CA THR A 556 36.27 17.54 -23.30
C THR A 556 36.98 16.52 -22.40
N GLU A 557 38.18 16.89 -21.93
CA GLU A 557 38.92 16.12 -20.89
C GLU A 557 38.53 16.53 -19.47
N ASP A 558 37.55 17.44 -19.32
CA ASP A 558 37.09 17.91 -18.00
C ASP A 558 36.52 16.77 -17.16
N GLU A 559 36.67 16.86 -15.85
CA GLU A 559 36.04 15.96 -14.89
C GLU A 559 34.69 16.50 -14.47
N TYR A 560 33.74 15.59 -14.22
CA TYR A 560 32.36 15.93 -13.87
C TYR A 560 31.96 15.29 -12.54
N SER A 561 31.15 15.96 -11.75
CA SER A 561 30.61 15.38 -10.52
C SER A 561 29.75 14.14 -10.81
N ALA A 562 30.06 13.03 -10.16
CA ALA A 562 29.28 11.80 -10.27
C ALA A 562 27.84 12.00 -9.78
N VAL A 563 27.64 12.84 -8.75
CA VAL A 563 26.31 13.19 -8.25
C VAL A 563 25.51 13.99 -9.29
N GLU A 564 26.16 14.90 -10.01
CA GLU A 564 25.50 15.67 -11.06
C GLU A 564 25.07 14.76 -12.21
N VAL A 565 25.93 13.89 -12.69
CA VAL A 565 25.61 12.89 -13.72
C VAL A 565 24.49 11.97 -13.26
N PHE A 566 24.54 11.52 -12.01
CA PHE A 566 23.47 10.72 -11.42
C PHE A 566 22.13 11.47 -11.44
N LYS A 567 22.09 12.74 -11.00
CA LYS A 567 20.85 13.55 -10.96
C LYS A 567 20.27 13.76 -12.37
N LEU A 568 21.11 14.00 -13.36
CA LEU A 568 20.68 14.10 -14.76
C LEU A 568 20.02 12.80 -15.25
N LEU A 569 20.64 11.68 -15.01
CA LEU A 569 20.14 10.37 -15.44
C LEU A 569 18.88 9.94 -14.65
N ALA A 570 18.89 10.16 -13.35
CA ALA A 570 17.83 9.62 -12.49
C ALA A 570 16.54 10.44 -12.52
N PHE A 571 16.61 11.77 -12.59
CA PHE A 571 15.48 12.64 -12.27
C PHE A 571 15.07 13.61 -13.36
N LEU A 572 15.96 13.96 -14.31
CA LEU A 572 15.60 14.93 -15.32
C LEU A 572 14.79 14.33 -16.47
N GLY A 573 13.93 15.15 -17.04
CA GLY A 573 13.04 14.77 -18.15
C GLY A 573 11.95 13.80 -17.71
N ASP A 574 11.73 12.77 -18.54
CA ASP A 574 10.74 11.71 -18.34
C ASP A 574 11.35 10.41 -17.76
N GLY A 575 12.60 10.48 -17.27
CA GLY A 575 13.35 9.35 -16.75
C GLY A 575 13.99 8.45 -17.81
N ARG A 576 13.82 8.76 -19.09
CA ARG A 576 14.32 7.96 -20.22
C ARG A 576 15.85 7.79 -20.19
N CYS A 577 16.59 8.81 -19.75
CA CYS A 577 18.04 8.75 -19.63
C CYS A 577 18.49 7.59 -18.72
N GLY A 578 17.96 7.53 -17.51
CA GLY A 578 18.26 6.45 -16.56
C GLY A 578 17.75 5.11 -17.03
N ASP A 579 16.57 5.06 -17.63
CA ASP A 579 15.99 3.81 -18.15
C ASP A 579 16.87 3.23 -19.26
N CYS A 580 17.31 4.06 -20.22
CA CYS A 580 18.22 3.64 -21.29
C CYS A 580 19.61 3.23 -20.77
N MET A 581 20.14 3.96 -19.77
CA MET A 581 21.41 3.61 -19.14
C MET A 581 21.33 2.26 -18.43
N THR A 582 20.23 2.02 -17.70
CA THR A 582 19.97 0.75 -17.05
C THR A 582 19.93 -0.41 -18.07
N GLU A 583 19.24 -0.24 -19.19
CA GLU A 583 19.19 -1.25 -20.26
C GLU A 583 20.59 -1.54 -20.86
N ALA A 584 21.40 -0.51 -21.08
CA ALA A 584 22.76 -0.67 -21.57
C ALA A 584 23.63 -1.48 -20.59
N LEU A 585 23.59 -1.14 -19.32
CA LEU A 585 24.38 -1.79 -18.27
C LEU A 585 23.92 -3.23 -18.01
N LEU A 586 22.64 -3.51 -18.10
CA LEU A 586 22.12 -4.89 -18.02
C LEU A 586 22.60 -5.72 -19.20
N GLY A 587 22.64 -5.14 -20.41
CA GLY A 587 23.24 -5.77 -21.56
C GLY A 587 24.72 -6.13 -21.33
N LYS A 588 25.49 -5.25 -20.67
CA LYS A 588 26.88 -5.50 -20.29
C LYS A 588 27.04 -6.56 -19.19
N SER A 589 26.15 -6.58 -18.23
CA SER A 589 26.17 -7.57 -17.15
C SER A 589 25.96 -9.00 -17.67
N GLY A 590 25.13 -9.17 -18.70
CA GLY A 590 24.80 -10.48 -19.26
C GLY A 590 24.25 -11.43 -18.19
N LYS A 591 24.79 -12.65 -18.09
CA LYS A 591 24.41 -13.64 -17.06
C LYS A 591 24.84 -13.25 -15.65
N ARG A 592 25.68 -12.25 -15.48
CA ARG A 592 26.23 -11.81 -14.21
C ARG A 592 25.34 -10.77 -13.52
N ALA A 593 24.03 -10.96 -13.57
CA ALA A 593 23.02 -10.13 -12.90
C ALA A 593 23.29 -8.60 -12.97
N LEU A 594 23.84 -8.00 -11.91
CA LEU A 594 24.11 -6.57 -11.82
C LEU A 594 25.61 -6.21 -11.87
N SER A 595 26.48 -7.10 -12.34
CA SER A 595 27.94 -6.92 -12.27
C SER A 595 28.44 -5.59 -12.87
N ALA A 596 27.78 -5.05 -13.89
CA ALA A 596 28.14 -3.76 -14.49
C ALA A 596 27.75 -2.55 -13.62
N PHE A 597 26.86 -2.73 -12.65
CA PHE A 597 26.45 -1.65 -11.75
C PHE A 597 27.29 -1.59 -10.48
N LEU A 598 27.70 -2.76 -9.98
CA LEU A 598 28.29 -2.87 -8.64
C LEU A 598 29.72 -2.33 -8.60
N PRO A 599 30.14 -1.66 -7.51
CA PRO A 599 31.54 -1.32 -7.24
C PRO A 599 32.42 -2.57 -7.26
N SER A 600 33.75 -2.39 -7.43
CA SER A 600 34.69 -3.51 -7.34
C SER A 600 34.63 -4.18 -5.96
N VAL A 601 35.10 -5.44 -5.86
CA VAL A 601 35.10 -6.19 -4.58
C VAL A 601 35.97 -5.48 -3.53
N ASP A 602 37.01 -4.78 -3.98
CA ASP A 602 37.97 -4.09 -3.10
C ASP A 602 37.61 -2.61 -2.88
N ALA A 603 36.49 -2.12 -3.42
CA ALA A 603 36.06 -0.74 -3.23
C ALA A 603 35.70 -0.48 -1.78
N VAL A 604 36.42 0.44 -1.15
CA VAL A 604 36.24 0.85 0.24
C VAL A 604 36.07 2.37 0.27
N PHE A 605 35.09 2.83 1.03
CA PHE A 605 34.92 4.25 1.32
C PHE A 605 35.15 4.50 2.80
N PHE A 606 35.87 5.58 3.12
CA PHE A 606 36.11 6.00 4.49
C PHE A 606 35.22 7.19 4.82
N PRO A 607 34.07 6.95 5.51
CA PRO A 607 33.16 8.03 5.86
C PRO A 607 33.86 9.06 6.75
N PRO A 608 33.59 10.36 6.57
CA PRO A 608 34.09 11.37 7.48
C PRO A 608 33.54 11.12 8.89
N SER A 609 34.37 11.40 9.90
CA SER A 609 33.96 11.32 11.31
C SER A 609 33.05 12.52 11.65
N THR A 610 31.85 12.51 11.16
CA THR A 610 30.82 13.53 11.41
C THR A 610 29.73 12.96 12.27
N GLU A 611 29.09 13.83 13.06
CA GLU A 611 27.91 13.49 13.84
C GLU A 611 26.85 12.83 12.92
N ALA A 612 26.11 11.88 13.48
CA ALA A 612 25.05 11.20 12.75
C ALA A 612 24.10 12.21 12.09
N PRO A 613 23.60 11.96 10.88
CA PRO A 613 22.54 12.81 10.33
C PRO A 613 21.34 12.82 11.28
N GLN A 614 20.56 13.88 11.21
CA GLN A 614 19.35 14.10 12.03
C GLN A 614 18.40 12.87 12.06
N TRP A 615 18.42 12.07 10.99
CA TRP A 615 17.77 10.76 10.93
C TRP A 615 18.83 9.67 11.05
N SER A 616 18.74 8.86 12.09
CA SER A 616 19.49 7.61 12.12
C SER A 616 18.94 6.67 11.06
N ARG A 617 19.80 6.29 10.14
CA ARG A 617 19.50 5.28 9.13
C ARG A 617 20.01 3.94 9.62
N PRO A 618 19.14 3.01 10.00
CA PRO A 618 19.56 1.74 10.60
C PRO A 618 20.34 0.86 9.61
N GLU A 619 20.26 1.15 8.31
CA GLU A 619 20.96 0.45 7.24
C GLU A 619 21.14 1.35 6.00
N PRO A 620 21.83 0.88 4.92
CA PRO A 620 21.96 1.64 3.69
C PRO A 620 20.64 2.13 3.13
N MET A 621 20.50 3.44 3.01
CA MET A 621 19.36 4.14 2.42
C MET A 621 19.83 5.41 1.73
N LEU A 622 19.21 5.79 0.63
CA LEU A 622 19.36 7.10 0.00
C LEU A 622 18.46 8.14 0.68
N PRO A 623 18.64 9.44 0.45
CA PRO A 623 17.89 10.49 1.13
C PRO A 623 16.37 10.30 1.08
N LEU A 624 15.70 10.60 2.19
CA LEU A 624 14.25 10.53 2.36
C LEU A 624 13.64 11.93 2.30
N THR A 625 13.92 12.68 1.24
CA THR A 625 13.40 14.03 1.02
C THR A 625 12.17 14.00 0.12
N PRO A 626 11.21 14.94 0.25
CA PRO A 626 10.01 14.99 -0.58
C PRO A 626 10.31 15.33 -2.05
N THR A 627 11.45 15.97 -2.32
CA THR A 627 11.92 16.29 -3.67
C THR A 627 13.39 15.89 -3.84
N TRP A 628 13.78 15.52 -5.05
CA TRP A 628 15.16 15.13 -5.32
C TRP A 628 16.13 16.31 -5.26
N GLN A 629 15.65 17.55 -5.43
CA GLN A 629 16.45 18.76 -5.37
C GLN A 629 17.01 19.03 -3.97
N GLU A 630 16.24 18.68 -2.94
CA GLU A 630 16.63 18.84 -1.52
C GLU A 630 17.61 17.76 -1.07
N ALA A 631 17.76 16.68 -1.86
CA ALA A 631 18.56 15.53 -1.49
C ALA A 631 20.05 15.71 -1.76
N ASP A 632 20.88 15.39 -0.77
CA ASP A 632 22.31 15.20 -0.95
C ASP A 632 22.63 13.72 -1.25
N PHE A 633 23.04 13.46 -2.48
CA PHE A 633 23.37 12.12 -2.97
C PHE A 633 24.85 11.79 -2.92
N SER A 634 25.68 12.61 -2.28
CA SER A 634 27.12 12.30 -2.09
C SER A 634 27.32 11.06 -1.23
N MET A 635 28.46 10.41 -1.36
CA MET A 635 28.81 9.27 -0.48
C MET A 635 29.00 9.75 0.96
N GLU A 636 29.57 10.93 1.15
CA GLU A 636 29.78 11.56 2.46
C GLU A 636 28.48 11.76 3.23
N ALA A 637 27.40 12.09 2.55
CA ALA A 637 26.09 12.28 3.17
C ALA A 637 25.37 10.96 3.49
N ASN A 638 25.64 9.87 2.75
CA ASN A 638 24.82 8.68 2.79
C ASN A 638 25.48 7.45 3.41
N VAL A 639 26.80 7.32 3.34
CA VAL A 639 27.53 6.15 3.83
C VAL A 639 28.05 6.38 5.24
N ARG A 640 27.84 5.44 6.14
CA ARG A 640 28.31 5.48 7.54
C ARG A 640 29.02 4.19 7.89
N THR A 641 30.00 4.29 8.78
CA THR A 641 30.74 3.14 9.31
C THR A 641 29.77 2.11 9.92
N GLY A 642 29.99 0.84 9.61
CA GLY A 642 29.22 -0.28 10.14
C GLY A 642 27.92 -0.59 9.39
N GLN A 643 27.50 0.25 8.44
CA GLN A 643 26.29 -0.02 7.65
C GLN A 643 26.44 -1.20 6.67
N ASP A 644 27.65 -1.67 6.41
CA ASP A 644 27.93 -2.88 5.63
C ASP A 644 27.81 -4.17 6.46
N ALA A 645 27.67 -4.07 7.78
CA ALA A 645 27.47 -5.22 8.65
C ALA A 645 26.14 -5.94 8.37
N TRP A 646 26.18 -7.27 8.31
CA TRP A 646 24.99 -8.11 8.12
C TRP A 646 25.31 -9.56 8.52
N GLU A 647 24.30 -10.37 8.71
CA GLU A 647 24.52 -11.81 8.89
C GLU A 647 25.37 -12.38 7.74
N GLY A 648 26.50 -13.01 8.07
CA GLY A 648 27.46 -13.54 7.09
C GLY A 648 28.46 -12.52 6.53
N PHE A 649 28.46 -11.26 6.99
CA PHE A 649 29.41 -10.24 6.55
C PHE A 649 29.81 -9.32 7.69
N GLU A 650 31.08 -9.35 8.06
CA GLU A 650 31.63 -8.57 9.15
C GLU A 650 32.12 -7.19 8.69
N PRO A 651 31.86 -6.12 9.44
CA PRO A 651 32.35 -4.79 9.11
C PRO A 651 33.89 -4.74 9.22
N ARG A 652 34.48 -3.83 8.47
CA ARG A 652 35.93 -3.61 8.48
C ARG A 652 36.41 -2.99 9.80
N SER A 653 37.50 -3.50 10.33
CA SER A 653 38.12 -2.99 11.58
C SER A 653 38.81 -1.63 11.43
N ASP A 654 39.11 -1.19 10.19
CA ASP A 654 39.80 0.08 9.91
C ASP A 654 38.80 1.27 9.78
N GLY A 655 37.51 1.04 9.99
CA GLY A 655 36.46 2.07 9.86
C GLY A 655 36.00 2.35 8.42
N GLY A 656 36.63 1.68 7.45
CA GLY A 656 36.19 1.73 6.06
C GLY A 656 34.90 0.90 5.83
N VAL A 657 34.09 1.29 4.87
CA VAL A 657 32.87 0.60 4.45
C VAL A 657 33.11 -0.10 3.12
N ASN A 658 32.84 -1.41 3.05
CA ASN A 658 32.88 -2.15 1.79
C ASN A 658 31.70 -1.71 0.91
N MET A 659 32.01 -1.01 -0.17
CA MET A 659 30.97 -0.41 -1.03
C MET A 659 30.15 -1.43 -1.82
N ARG A 660 30.71 -2.59 -2.13
CA ARG A 660 29.93 -3.66 -2.75
C ARG A 660 28.90 -4.23 -1.79
N ALA A 661 29.29 -4.50 -0.54
CA ALA A 661 28.37 -4.97 0.49
C ALA A 661 27.28 -3.94 0.79
N TRP A 662 27.67 -2.68 0.96
CA TRP A 662 26.76 -1.57 1.21
C TRP A 662 25.72 -1.41 0.09
N THR A 663 26.16 -1.40 -1.17
CA THR A 663 25.26 -1.23 -2.32
C THR A 663 24.36 -2.44 -2.56
N VAL A 664 24.82 -3.66 -2.28
CA VAL A 664 23.97 -4.86 -2.36
C VAL A 664 22.90 -4.83 -1.27
N LYS A 665 23.21 -4.40 -0.05
CA LYS A 665 22.20 -4.18 0.99
C LYS A 665 21.17 -3.15 0.55
N LEU A 666 21.61 -2.00 0.05
CA LEU A 666 20.74 -0.95 -0.49
C LEU A 666 19.80 -1.50 -1.57
N LEU A 667 20.32 -2.19 -2.56
CA LEU A 667 19.53 -2.75 -3.65
C LEU A 667 18.55 -3.82 -3.16
N SER A 668 18.99 -4.72 -2.29
CA SER A 668 18.12 -5.78 -1.78
C SER A 668 16.92 -5.27 -0.99
N ARG A 669 17.01 -4.06 -0.41
CA ARG A 669 15.91 -3.39 0.28
C ARG A 669 14.72 -3.06 -0.63
N TYR A 670 15.02 -2.77 -1.89
CA TYR A 670 14.00 -2.32 -2.86
C TYR A 670 13.70 -3.34 -3.96
N ALA A 671 14.25 -4.56 -3.90
CA ALA A 671 13.96 -5.61 -4.86
C ALA A 671 12.45 -5.90 -4.94
N TYR A 672 11.93 -6.21 -6.13
CA TYR A 672 10.52 -6.51 -6.37
C TYR A 672 10.33 -7.42 -7.58
N VAL A 673 9.14 -7.98 -7.69
CA VAL A 673 8.71 -8.77 -8.85
C VAL A 673 7.40 -8.23 -9.40
N TYR A 674 7.33 -8.02 -10.72
CA TYR A 674 6.04 -7.94 -11.39
C TYR A 674 5.46 -9.34 -11.53
N ALA A 675 4.27 -9.52 -10.99
CA ALA A 675 3.62 -10.81 -10.92
C ALA A 675 2.21 -10.78 -11.52
N ARG A 676 1.72 -11.94 -11.90
CA ARG A 676 0.35 -12.12 -12.34
C ARG A 676 -0.26 -13.31 -11.59
N THR A 677 -1.36 -13.05 -10.91
CA THR A 677 -2.14 -14.05 -10.20
C THR A 677 -3.54 -14.06 -10.79
N GLU A 678 -4.14 -15.24 -11.00
CA GLU A 678 -5.50 -15.31 -11.49
C GLU A 678 -6.44 -14.79 -10.41
N SER A 679 -7.14 -13.70 -10.72
CA SER A 679 -7.96 -12.97 -9.79
C SER A 679 -9.25 -12.51 -10.44
N ARG A 680 -10.28 -12.23 -9.63
CA ARG A 680 -11.58 -11.76 -10.08
C ARG A 680 -12.10 -10.66 -9.17
N PHE A 681 -12.39 -9.51 -9.73
CA PHE A 681 -13.07 -8.39 -9.09
C PHE A 681 -14.51 -8.33 -9.57
N ASN A 682 -15.46 -8.32 -8.66
CA ASN A 682 -16.88 -8.25 -8.98
C ASN A 682 -17.56 -7.16 -8.16
N MET A 683 -18.33 -6.30 -8.81
CA MET A 683 -19.25 -5.35 -8.19
C MET A 683 -20.64 -5.99 -8.15
N ILE A 684 -21.25 -6.04 -6.97
CA ILE A 684 -22.51 -6.73 -6.74
C ILE A 684 -23.63 -5.72 -6.51
N HIS A 685 -24.63 -5.72 -7.41
CA HIS A 685 -25.80 -4.85 -7.30
C HIS A 685 -27.04 -5.59 -6.78
N ASN A 686 -27.05 -6.92 -6.82
CA ASN A 686 -28.19 -7.74 -6.39
C ASN A 686 -27.82 -9.21 -6.20
N VAL A 687 -28.70 -9.98 -5.56
CA VAL A 687 -28.51 -11.41 -5.24
C VAL A 687 -28.28 -12.28 -6.49
N LYS A 688 -28.87 -11.95 -7.63
CA LYS A 688 -28.71 -12.76 -8.85
C LYS A 688 -27.27 -12.65 -9.39
N GLU A 689 -26.72 -11.47 -9.38
CA GLU A 689 -25.30 -11.23 -9.74
C GLU A 689 -24.39 -11.95 -8.76
N LEU A 690 -24.58 -11.75 -7.45
CA LEU A 690 -23.81 -12.42 -6.41
C LEU A 690 -23.79 -13.93 -6.61
N ASN A 691 -24.97 -14.57 -6.74
CA ASN A 691 -25.06 -16.02 -6.94
C ASN A 691 -24.40 -16.50 -8.25
N GLY A 692 -24.47 -15.70 -9.30
CA GLY A 692 -23.79 -16.01 -10.57
C GLY A 692 -22.28 -15.96 -10.43
N ASP A 693 -21.78 -14.94 -9.79
CA ASP A 693 -20.36 -14.69 -9.63
C ASP A 693 -19.71 -15.65 -8.62
N THR A 694 -20.32 -15.88 -7.47
CA THR A 694 -19.84 -16.82 -6.47
C THR A 694 -19.83 -18.27 -7.01
N LYS A 695 -20.85 -18.66 -7.78
CA LYS A 695 -20.85 -19.95 -8.49
C LYS A 695 -19.67 -20.06 -9.44
N ALA A 696 -19.42 -19.04 -10.26
CA ALA A 696 -18.30 -19.04 -11.20
C ALA A 696 -16.93 -19.03 -10.49
N MET A 697 -16.83 -18.42 -9.30
CA MET A 697 -15.64 -18.51 -8.44
C MET A 697 -15.45 -19.91 -7.91
N ASP A 698 -16.50 -20.56 -7.40
CA ASP A 698 -16.43 -21.92 -6.83
C ASP A 698 -16.09 -22.99 -7.91
N GLU A 699 -16.54 -22.79 -9.14
CA GLU A 699 -16.24 -23.68 -10.27
C GLU A 699 -14.83 -23.50 -10.84
N SER A 700 -14.16 -22.38 -10.55
CA SER A 700 -12.82 -22.10 -11.07
C SER A 700 -11.75 -22.90 -10.32
N LYS A 701 -10.95 -23.65 -11.09
CA LYS A 701 -9.83 -24.44 -10.56
C LYS A 701 -8.54 -23.64 -10.41
N THR A 702 -8.47 -22.47 -11.00
CA THR A 702 -7.24 -21.65 -11.12
C THR A 702 -7.34 -20.33 -10.38
N LEU A 703 -8.55 -19.87 -10.07
CA LEU A 703 -8.78 -18.63 -9.32
C LEU A 703 -8.08 -18.68 -7.96
N ALA A 704 -7.25 -17.70 -7.70
CA ALA A 704 -6.45 -17.62 -6.49
C ALA A 704 -6.92 -16.50 -5.55
N MET A 705 -7.42 -15.40 -6.10
CA MET A 705 -7.85 -14.22 -5.34
C MET A 705 -9.18 -13.71 -5.89
N ALA A 706 -10.05 -13.26 -5.02
CA ALA A 706 -11.32 -12.64 -5.39
C ALA A 706 -11.58 -11.39 -4.54
N CYS A 707 -12.30 -10.43 -5.10
CA CYS A 707 -12.90 -9.31 -4.39
C CYS A 707 -14.39 -9.27 -4.75
N ILE A 708 -15.23 -9.10 -3.75
CA ILE A 708 -16.69 -8.95 -3.91
C ILE A 708 -17.09 -7.61 -3.30
N ASN A 709 -17.13 -6.59 -4.14
CA ASN A 709 -17.45 -5.22 -3.74
C ASN A 709 -18.97 -5.03 -3.68
N ASP A 710 -19.50 -4.61 -2.52
CA ASP A 710 -20.91 -4.25 -2.35
C ASP A 710 -21.21 -2.91 -3.02
N ASP A 711 -21.88 -2.96 -4.17
CA ASP A 711 -22.36 -1.81 -4.94
C ASP A 711 -23.91 -1.80 -5.03
N VAL A 712 -24.58 -2.26 -3.97
CA VAL A 712 -26.04 -2.34 -3.91
C VAL A 712 -26.63 -0.97 -3.62
N ASP A 713 -27.00 -0.23 -4.66
CA ASP A 713 -27.62 1.09 -4.57
C ASP A 713 -29.04 1.08 -4.00
N LYS A 714 -29.78 -0.02 -4.21
CA LYS A 714 -31.17 -0.14 -3.79
C LYS A 714 -31.27 -0.74 -2.39
N PRO A 715 -31.66 0.04 -1.36
CA PRO A 715 -31.72 -0.44 0.01
C PRO A 715 -32.57 -1.71 0.20
N GLU A 716 -33.60 -1.89 -0.62
CA GLU A 716 -34.47 -3.06 -0.58
C GLU A 716 -33.75 -4.37 -0.99
N ASN A 717 -32.66 -4.29 -1.74
CA ASN A 717 -31.87 -5.45 -2.16
C ASN A 717 -30.81 -5.84 -1.10
N ALA A 718 -30.38 -4.93 -0.26
CA ALA A 718 -29.26 -5.13 0.67
C ALA A 718 -29.46 -6.32 1.62
N PRO A 719 -30.62 -6.50 2.31
CA PRO A 719 -30.78 -7.63 3.23
C PRO A 719 -30.66 -9.00 2.54
N ALA A 720 -31.19 -9.11 1.30
CA ALA A 720 -31.11 -10.37 0.57
C ALA A 720 -29.68 -10.66 0.06
N VAL A 721 -28.93 -9.64 -0.33
CA VAL A 721 -27.51 -9.77 -0.68
C VAL A 721 -26.69 -10.16 0.55
N GLN A 722 -26.92 -9.52 1.69
CA GLN A 722 -26.26 -9.84 2.94
C GLN A 722 -26.44 -11.30 3.36
N VAL A 723 -27.68 -11.81 3.31
CA VAL A 723 -27.94 -13.23 3.61
C VAL A 723 -27.21 -14.15 2.64
N ALA A 724 -27.34 -13.90 1.34
CA ALA A 724 -26.71 -14.74 0.32
C ALA A 724 -25.17 -14.71 0.38
N MET A 725 -24.57 -13.56 0.75
CA MET A 725 -23.15 -13.41 0.96
C MET A 725 -22.67 -14.24 2.14
N ARG A 726 -23.35 -14.15 3.29
CA ARG A 726 -23.06 -14.95 4.48
C ARG A 726 -23.17 -16.45 4.21
N GLU A 727 -24.25 -16.89 3.56
CA GLU A 727 -24.44 -18.30 3.17
C GLU A 727 -23.33 -18.83 2.26
N TRP A 728 -22.85 -17.99 1.31
CA TRP A 728 -21.72 -18.36 0.45
C TRP A 728 -20.42 -18.47 1.25
N MET A 729 -20.12 -17.50 2.08
CA MET A 729 -18.91 -17.50 2.92
C MET A 729 -18.91 -18.67 3.91
N GLU A 730 -20.04 -18.95 4.56
CA GLU A 730 -20.20 -20.09 5.47
C GLU A 730 -19.94 -21.42 4.72
N ARG A 731 -20.57 -21.59 3.58
CA ARG A 731 -20.37 -22.79 2.76
C ARG A 731 -18.93 -22.95 2.30
N ARG A 732 -18.25 -21.85 2.01
CA ARG A 732 -16.91 -21.86 1.43
C ARG A 732 -15.79 -21.91 2.46
N PHE A 733 -15.93 -21.18 3.55
CA PHE A 733 -14.90 -20.94 4.54
C PHE A 733 -15.33 -21.33 5.97
N GLY A 734 -16.56 -21.79 6.17
CA GLY A 734 -17.14 -22.08 7.49
C GLY A 734 -16.64 -23.38 8.14
N GLU A 735 -15.77 -24.14 7.48
CA GLU A 735 -15.18 -25.37 8.03
C GLU A 735 -14.41 -25.08 9.32
N ASP A 736 -14.58 -25.94 10.32
CA ASP A 736 -13.80 -25.85 11.56
C ASP A 736 -12.33 -26.09 11.28
N SER A 737 -11.47 -25.24 11.83
CA SER A 737 -10.04 -25.26 11.53
C SER A 737 -9.19 -24.84 12.73
N GLU A 738 -8.10 -25.56 12.93
CA GLU A 738 -7.07 -25.21 13.90
C GLU A 738 -6.40 -23.85 13.66
N PHE A 739 -6.56 -23.28 12.46
CA PHE A 739 -6.02 -21.98 12.06
C PHE A 739 -6.98 -20.81 12.37
N VAL A 740 -8.22 -21.09 12.81
CA VAL A 740 -9.24 -20.09 13.17
C VAL A 740 -9.55 -20.21 14.64
N LYS A 741 -8.92 -19.40 15.49
CA LYS A 741 -9.00 -19.49 16.95
C LYS A 741 -9.59 -18.25 17.63
N TRP A 742 -9.98 -17.26 16.84
CA TRP A 742 -10.43 -15.96 17.32
C TRP A 742 -11.95 -15.78 17.34
N GLU A 743 -12.70 -16.81 16.97
CA GLU A 743 -14.16 -16.73 16.91
C GLU A 743 -14.80 -17.33 18.15
N LYS A 744 -15.80 -16.63 18.68
CA LYS A 744 -16.75 -17.27 19.58
C LYS A 744 -17.41 -18.44 18.84
N SER A 745 -17.74 -19.50 19.55
CA SER A 745 -18.48 -20.64 18.98
C SER A 745 -19.95 -20.27 18.71
N PHE A 746 -20.14 -19.40 17.74
CA PHE A 746 -21.47 -19.07 17.23
C PHE A 746 -21.74 -19.82 15.93
N PRO A 747 -23.01 -20.21 15.67
CA PRO A 747 -23.40 -20.41 14.28
C PRO A 747 -23.18 -19.11 13.49
N TRP A 748 -22.92 -19.22 12.21
CA TRP A 748 -22.77 -18.05 11.32
C TRP A 748 -24.08 -17.24 11.14
N SER A 749 -25.19 -17.78 11.66
CA SER A 749 -26.53 -17.16 11.58
C SER A 749 -26.72 -16.07 12.60
#